data_2f5c82a1a2181b79e370190fb9d211fd
#
_entry.id   2f5c82a1a2181b79e370190fb9d211fd
#
_cell.length_a   1.000
_cell.length_b   1.000
_cell.length_c   1.000
_cell.angle_alpha   90.00
_cell.angle_beta   90.00
_cell.angle_gamma   90.00
#
_symmetry.space_group_name_H-M   'P 1'
#
loop_
_entity.id
_entity.type
_entity.pdbx_description
1 polymer ?
#
loop_
_entity_poly.entity_id
_entity_poly.type
_entity_poly.pdbx_seq_one_letter_code
_entity_poly.pdbx_strand_id
1 'polypeptide(L)'
;MSELVSLLNRYAHEYYTKDAPSVSDSEYDQLYRELVSLEEQYPNEILPESPTHRVGGKVLDGFEKYQHQYPLYSLQDAFSRAELVAFDERVRKEFPDASYLCELKIDGLSISLAYENGILVAGATRGDGSIGENITENLKRVKDIPLTLPKPLTITVRGECYMPKASFDAVNQLRQENGEAEFANPRNAAAGTLRQLDTSVVAKRNLATFLYQEASPTSEATQEDVLEKLSQLGFSVNEKRVLASTIDQVWDFIEKVGQERDKLPYEIDGIVIKVNHLAAQEELGFTVKAPKWAIAYKFPAEEKEAQLLSVDWTVGRTGVVTPTANLTPVQLAGTTVSRATLHNVDYIREKDIRKDDTVIVYKAGDIIPAVLRVVEGKRVSDEHLDVPSQCPSCQSDLLHFEDEVALRCINPLCPAQIMEGLAHFASRDAMNISGLGPAVVEKLFDKDLVRDVAGIYRLNIEDLLQLENFKEKSANKLYNAIQASKSNSAEKLLFGLGIRHVGSKASRILLEKFHDIPSLAQAEQEEIASIDSLGMVIAKSLHSYFAQEGTQILLKELEEAGVNLAYLGEKVAADAVLSGKTVVLTGKLETLTRTQAKEKLLRLGANVAGSVSKKTDLVIAGADAGSKLAKAQELGIEIQDETWLEQL
;
A
#
# COMPACT_ATOMS: atom_id res chain seq x y z
N MET A 1 5.55 -39.61 12.43
CA MET A 1 5.20 -38.17 12.41
C MET A 1 5.30 -37.59 11.00
N SER A 2 6.45 -37.58 10.31
CA SER A 2 6.62 -36.99 8.97
C SER A 2 5.66 -37.54 7.90
N GLU A 3 5.44 -38.85 7.86
CA GLU A 3 4.48 -39.47 6.93
C GLU A 3 3.04 -39.03 7.21
N LEU A 4 2.62 -38.93 8.48
CA LEU A 4 1.30 -38.45 8.87
C LEU A 4 1.11 -36.97 8.50
N VAL A 5 2.10 -36.13 8.71
CA VAL A 5 2.08 -34.72 8.33
C VAL A 5 1.89 -34.58 6.81
N SER A 6 2.70 -35.29 6.02
CA SER A 6 2.58 -35.30 4.55
C SER A 6 1.21 -35.79 4.07
N LEU A 7 0.69 -36.86 4.67
CA LEU A 7 -0.59 -37.45 4.34
C LEU A 7 -1.76 -36.49 4.64
N LEU A 8 -1.76 -35.90 5.83
CA LEU A 8 -2.80 -34.98 6.27
C LEU A 8 -2.79 -33.67 5.49
N ASN A 9 -1.62 -33.16 5.13
CA ASN A 9 -1.51 -31.97 4.27
C ASN A 9 -2.04 -32.25 2.85
N ARG A 10 -1.80 -33.45 2.30
CA ARG A 10 -2.39 -33.87 1.02
C ARG A 10 -3.91 -33.94 1.10
N TYR A 11 -4.48 -34.57 2.12
CA TYR A 11 -5.93 -34.68 2.30
C TYR A 11 -6.59 -33.32 2.53
N ALA A 12 -5.95 -32.42 3.28
CA ALA A 12 -6.40 -31.05 3.46
C ALA A 12 -6.43 -30.30 2.12
N HIS A 13 -5.42 -30.48 1.27
CA HIS A 13 -5.40 -29.89 -0.07
C HIS A 13 -6.50 -30.44 -0.98
N GLU A 14 -6.73 -31.76 -0.97
CA GLU A 14 -7.82 -32.40 -1.73
C GLU A 14 -9.19 -31.88 -1.30
N TYR A 15 -9.40 -31.69 0.01
CA TYR A 15 -10.65 -31.19 0.58
C TYR A 15 -10.85 -29.68 0.33
N TYR A 16 -9.88 -28.84 0.74
CA TYR A 16 -10.06 -27.37 0.77
C TYR A 16 -9.75 -26.67 -0.55
N THR A 17 -8.93 -27.28 -1.41
CA THR A 17 -8.47 -26.63 -2.66
C THR A 17 -9.07 -27.27 -3.89
N LYS A 18 -9.20 -28.63 -3.93
CA LYS A 18 -9.71 -29.35 -5.09
C LYS A 18 -11.20 -29.68 -5.02
N ASP A 19 -11.83 -29.51 -3.84
CA ASP A 19 -13.20 -29.93 -3.57
C ASP A 19 -13.46 -31.39 -3.99
N ALA A 20 -12.45 -32.25 -3.84
CA ALA A 20 -12.44 -33.66 -4.25
C ALA A 20 -11.71 -34.51 -3.19
N PRO A 21 -12.29 -34.66 -1.98
CA PRO A 21 -11.68 -35.43 -0.90
C PRO A 21 -11.57 -36.92 -1.25
N SER A 22 -10.40 -37.52 -1.01
CA SER A 22 -10.15 -38.94 -1.19
C SER A 22 -10.42 -39.76 0.06
N VAL A 23 -10.67 -39.12 1.21
CA VAL A 23 -10.98 -39.76 2.51
C VAL A 23 -12.19 -39.11 3.16
N SER A 24 -12.84 -39.84 4.07
CA SER A 24 -13.94 -39.31 4.87
C SER A 24 -13.43 -38.38 5.98
N ASP A 25 -14.27 -37.44 6.44
CA ASP A 25 -13.95 -36.55 7.58
C ASP A 25 -13.54 -37.36 8.82
N SER A 26 -14.19 -38.53 9.06
CA SER A 26 -13.89 -39.40 10.20
C SER A 26 -12.48 -40.02 10.11
N GLU A 27 -12.03 -40.41 8.92
CA GLU A 27 -10.68 -40.95 8.70
C GLU A 27 -9.62 -39.83 8.84
N TYR A 28 -9.90 -38.65 8.31
CA TYR A 28 -9.04 -37.49 8.50
C TYR A 28 -8.88 -37.15 9.98
N ASP A 29 -9.99 -37.07 10.72
CA ASP A 29 -9.99 -36.76 12.16
C ASP A 29 -9.25 -37.82 12.99
N GLN A 30 -9.32 -39.09 12.62
CA GLN A 30 -8.59 -40.15 13.30
C GLN A 30 -7.07 -39.97 13.13
N LEU A 31 -6.61 -39.81 11.90
CA LEU A 31 -5.19 -39.55 11.58
C LEU A 31 -4.67 -38.27 12.23
N TYR A 32 -5.52 -37.25 12.26
CA TYR A 32 -5.19 -35.97 12.90
C TYR A 32 -4.97 -36.14 14.42
N ARG A 33 -5.84 -36.89 15.12
CA ARG A 33 -5.67 -37.19 16.54
C ARG A 33 -4.41 -38.02 16.84
N GLU A 34 -4.09 -38.95 15.94
CA GLU A 34 -2.84 -39.73 16.02
C GLU A 34 -1.62 -38.81 15.92
N LEU A 35 -1.63 -37.85 14.98
CA LEU A 35 -0.57 -36.84 14.86
C LEU A 35 -0.44 -35.99 16.12
N VAL A 36 -1.55 -35.44 16.64
CA VAL A 36 -1.54 -34.67 17.90
C VAL A 36 -0.92 -35.47 19.05
N SER A 37 -1.31 -36.75 19.20
CA SER A 37 -0.75 -37.60 20.26
C SER A 37 0.76 -37.84 20.10
N LEU A 38 1.25 -37.98 18.88
CA LEU A 38 2.68 -38.11 18.59
C LEU A 38 3.44 -36.83 18.89
N GLU A 39 2.87 -35.69 18.56
CA GLU A 39 3.48 -34.38 18.83
C GLU A 39 3.52 -34.05 20.33
N GLU A 40 2.51 -34.44 21.10
CA GLU A 40 2.52 -34.34 22.57
C GLU A 40 3.62 -35.23 23.21
N GLN A 41 3.87 -36.40 22.64
CA GLN A 41 4.92 -37.31 23.10
C GLN A 41 6.34 -36.83 22.71
N TYR A 42 6.48 -36.17 21.56
CA TYR A 42 7.76 -35.73 21.01
C TYR A 42 7.75 -34.24 20.62
N PRO A 43 7.60 -33.32 21.57
CA PRO A 43 7.40 -31.90 21.30
C PRO A 43 8.58 -31.21 20.58
N ASN A 44 9.79 -31.77 20.69
CA ASN A 44 10.98 -31.25 20.01
C ASN A 44 11.11 -31.73 18.55
N GLU A 45 10.26 -32.63 18.10
CA GLU A 45 10.25 -33.21 16.75
C GLU A 45 9.05 -32.74 15.92
N ILE A 46 8.30 -31.77 16.39
CA ILE A 46 7.16 -31.19 15.67
C ILE A 46 7.68 -30.48 14.40
N LEU A 47 7.12 -30.88 13.26
CA LEU A 47 7.52 -30.34 11.97
C LEU A 47 6.89 -28.96 11.74
N PRO A 48 7.61 -28.00 11.16
CA PRO A 48 7.10 -26.65 10.88
C PRO A 48 5.84 -26.64 10.01
N GLU A 49 5.70 -27.66 9.12
CA GLU A 49 4.60 -27.85 8.18
C GLU A 49 3.46 -28.71 8.75
N SER A 50 3.48 -29.03 10.04
CA SER A 50 2.41 -29.84 10.64
C SER A 50 1.05 -29.15 10.55
N PRO A 51 -0.01 -29.88 10.10
CA PRO A 51 -1.37 -29.33 10.07
C PRO A 51 -1.94 -29.00 11.45
N THR A 52 -1.32 -29.49 12.54
CA THR A 52 -1.71 -29.14 13.92
C THR A 52 -1.47 -27.66 14.23
N HIS A 53 -0.56 -27.00 13.53
CA HIS A 53 -0.41 -25.55 13.58
C HIS A 53 -1.65 -24.79 13.12
N ARG A 54 -2.59 -25.43 12.40
CA ARG A 54 -3.84 -24.82 11.97
C ARG A 54 -4.93 -24.77 13.06
N VAL A 55 -4.86 -25.61 14.06
CA VAL A 55 -5.94 -25.82 15.05
C VAL A 55 -5.65 -25.20 16.42
N GLY A 56 -4.43 -25.01 16.83
CA GLY A 56 -4.09 -24.30 18.09
C GLY A 56 -4.14 -22.77 17.94
N GLY A 57 -4.53 -22.04 18.98
CA GLY A 57 -4.40 -20.59 19.07
C GLY A 57 -3.06 -20.21 19.70
N LYS A 58 -2.33 -19.25 19.11
CA LYS A 58 -1.19 -18.59 19.71
C LYS A 58 -1.53 -17.11 19.89
N VAL A 59 -1.36 -16.60 21.10
CA VAL A 59 -1.45 -15.16 21.34
C VAL A 59 -0.08 -14.55 21.03
N LEU A 60 -0.05 -13.59 20.11
CA LEU A 60 1.15 -12.89 19.70
C LEU A 60 1.30 -11.59 20.51
N ASP A 61 2.53 -11.19 20.80
CA ASP A 61 2.81 -9.91 21.48
C ASP A 61 2.65 -8.70 20.54
N GLY A 62 2.72 -8.94 19.21
CA GLY A 62 2.57 -7.94 18.14
C GLY A 62 3.00 -8.50 16.81
N PHE A 63 3.03 -7.66 15.78
CA PHE A 63 3.51 -8.02 14.45
C PHE A 63 4.86 -7.37 14.19
N GLU A 64 5.85 -8.20 13.88
CA GLU A 64 7.16 -7.74 13.44
C GLU A 64 7.08 -7.14 12.03
N LYS A 65 8.01 -6.27 11.70
CA LYS A 65 8.17 -5.77 10.34
C LYS A 65 8.78 -6.86 9.46
N TYR A 66 8.27 -6.96 8.23
CA TYR A 66 8.77 -7.85 7.20
C TYR A 66 9.26 -7.04 6.01
N GLN A 67 10.55 -7.14 5.71
CA GLN A 67 11.14 -6.54 4.52
C GLN A 67 10.85 -7.43 3.31
N HIS A 68 10.11 -6.91 2.32
CA HIS A 68 9.84 -7.66 1.09
C HIS A 68 11.10 -7.77 0.23
N GLN A 69 11.46 -8.99 -0.15
CA GLN A 69 12.55 -9.25 -1.08
C GLN A 69 12.24 -8.67 -2.48
N TYR A 70 10.99 -8.71 -2.89
CA TYR A 70 10.49 -8.14 -4.14
C TYR A 70 9.49 -7.03 -3.81
N PRO A 71 9.63 -5.79 -4.35
CA PRO A 71 8.68 -4.70 -4.06
C PRO A 71 7.27 -4.99 -4.56
N LEU A 72 6.24 -4.56 -3.81
CA LEU A 72 4.85 -4.62 -4.22
C LEU A 72 4.41 -3.24 -4.75
N TYR A 73 3.80 -3.25 -5.93
CA TYR A 73 3.31 -2.03 -6.57
C TYR A 73 1.78 -1.96 -6.49
N SER A 74 1.24 -0.74 -6.47
CA SER A 74 -0.18 -0.51 -6.73
C SER A 74 -0.45 -0.60 -8.23
N LEU A 75 -1.69 -0.85 -8.63
CA LEU A 75 -2.10 -0.75 -10.03
C LEU A 75 -2.58 0.66 -10.33
N GLN A 76 -2.47 1.08 -11.59
CA GLN A 76 -3.16 2.26 -12.09
C GLN A 76 -4.63 1.91 -12.29
N ASP A 77 -5.54 2.75 -11.80
CA ASP A 77 -6.97 2.56 -12.01
C ASP A 77 -7.43 3.15 -13.35
N ALA A 78 -8.43 2.52 -13.96
CA ALA A 78 -9.21 3.02 -15.09
C ALA A 78 -10.71 2.92 -14.77
N PHE A 79 -11.47 3.92 -15.19
CA PHE A 79 -12.91 4.04 -14.91
C PHE A 79 -13.74 4.08 -16.19
N SER A 80 -13.11 4.07 -17.35
CA SER A 80 -13.76 4.15 -18.64
C SER A 80 -13.11 3.27 -19.70
N ARG A 81 -13.88 2.92 -20.74
CA ARG A 81 -13.36 2.22 -21.92
C ARG A 81 -12.28 3.04 -22.63
N ALA A 82 -12.43 4.38 -22.65
CA ALA A 82 -11.45 5.26 -23.29
C ALA A 82 -10.07 5.17 -22.62
N GLU A 83 -10.02 5.06 -21.29
CA GLU A 83 -8.75 4.89 -20.55
C GLU A 83 -8.11 3.53 -20.84
N LEU A 84 -8.91 2.46 -21.02
CA LEU A 84 -8.41 1.15 -21.44
C LEU A 84 -7.88 1.18 -22.89
N VAL A 85 -8.54 1.90 -23.80
CA VAL A 85 -8.03 2.10 -25.16
C VAL A 85 -6.69 2.83 -25.14
N ALA A 86 -6.56 3.89 -24.33
CA ALA A 86 -5.29 4.61 -24.19
C ALA A 86 -4.18 3.74 -23.57
N PHE A 87 -4.54 2.81 -22.69
CA PHE A 87 -3.60 1.80 -22.17
C PHE A 87 -3.16 0.84 -23.29
N ASP A 88 -4.08 0.28 -24.06
CA ASP A 88 -3.81 -0.62 -25.19
C ASP A 88 -2.93 0.04 -26.26
N GLU A 89 -3.23 1.28 -26.66
CA GLU A 89 -2.44 2.06 -27.63
C GLU A 89 -0.99 2.23 -27.14
N ARG A 90 -0.79 2.53 -25.87
CA ARG A 90 0.53 2.67 -25.27
C ARG A 90 1.31 1.36 -25.29
N VAL A 91 0.66 0.24 -24.95
CA VAL A 91 1.29 -1.09 -24.96
C VAL A 91 1.62 -1.52 -26.38
N ARG A 92 0.66 -1.39 -27.34
CA ARG A 92 0.86 -1.82 -28.73
C ARG A 92 1.85 -0.97 -29.52
N LYS A 93 2.16 0.21 -29.05
CA LYS A 93 3.24 1.02 -29.64
C LYS A 93 4.60 0.33 -29.53
N GLU A 94 4.83 -0.44 -28.47
CA GLU A 94 6.06 -1.21 -28.22
C GLU A 94 5.85 -2.69 -28.59
N PHE A 95 4.65 -3.24 -28.38
CA PHE A 95 4.29 -4.64 -28.61
C PHE A 95 2.98 -4.73 -29.43
N PRO A 96 3.05 -4.63 -30.78
CA PRO A 96 1.85 -4.60 -31.66
C PRO A 96 0.92 -5.81 -31.47
N ASP A 97 1.49 -7.00 -31.20
CA ASP A 97 0.75 -8.26 -31.06
C ASP A 97 0.43 -8.60 -29.59
N ALA A 98 0.40 -7.60 -28.70
CA ALA A 98 0.13 -7.83 -27.29
C ALA A 98 -1.23 -8.50 -27.06
N SER A 99 -1.26 -9.50 -26.18
CA SER A 99 -2.46 -10.10 -25.61
C SER A 99 -2.54 -9.80 -24.12
N TYR A 100 -3.76 -9.84 -23.60
CA TYR A 100 -4.04 -9.48 -22.21
C TYR A 100 -4.69 -10.62 -21.45
N LEU A 101 -4.18 -10.95 -20.28
CA LEU A 101 -4.90 -11.78 -19.32
C LEU A 101 -5.75 -10.87 -18.42
N CYS A 102 -7.06 -11.08 -18.45
CA CYS A 102 -8.03 -10.37 -17.62
C CYS A 102 -8.42 -11.25 -16.43
N GLU A 103 -8.21 -10.75 -15.24
CA GLU A 103 -8.44 -11.44 -13.96
C GLU A 103 -9.43 -10.65 -13.11
N LEU A 104 -10.20 -11.32 -12.24
CA LEU A 104 -11.06 -10.63 -11.29
C LEU A 104 -10.20 -9.88 -10.25
N LYS A 105 -10.54 -8.62 -9.99
CA LYS A 105 -9.94 -7.84 -8.92
C LYS A 105 -10.66 -8.14 -7.61
N ILE A 106 -10.11 -9.08 -6.84
CA ILE A 106 -10.69 -9.52 -5.57
C ILE A 106 -10.57 -8.38 -4.54
N ASP A 107 -11.65 -8.14 -3.81
CA ASP A 107 -11.67 -7.14 -2.74
C ASP A 107 -11.31 -7.77 -1.38
N GLY A 108 -10.04 -7.73 -1.06
CA GLY A 108 -9.47 -8.35 0.13
C GLY A 108 -8.25 -7.60 0.68
N LEU A 109 -7.35 -8.35 1.33
CA LEU A 109 -6.05 -7.87 1.80
C LEU A 109 -4.94 -8.55 1.01
N SER A 110 -4.10 -7.74 0.37
CA SER A 110 -2.96 -8.25 -0.38
C SER A 110 -1.93 -8.89 0.54
N ILE A 111 -1.49 -10.09 0.17
CA ILE A 111 -0.55 -10.92 0.92
C ILE A 111 0.62 -11.35 0.03
N SER A 112 1.77 -11.56 0.68
CA SER A 112 2.96 -12.20 0.09
C SER A 112 3.32 -13.42 0.91
N LEU A 113 3.56 -14.55 0.25
CA LEU A 113 3.95 -15.82 0.85
C LEU A 113 5.32 -16.21 0.33
N ALA A 114 6.26 -16.48 1.23
CA ALA A 114 7.60 -16.95 0.89
C ALA A 114 7.76 -18.42 1.31
N TYR A 115 8.21 -19.23 0.36
CA TYR A 115 8.52 -20.65 0.56
C TYR A 115 10.01 -20.87 0.33
N GLU A 116 10.62 -21.65 1.22
CA GLU A 116 11.98 -22.16 1.07
C GLU A 116 11.96 -23.68 1.06
N ASN A 117 12.57 -24.29 0.05
CA ASN A 117 12.56 -25.74 -0.14
C ASN A 117 11.14 -26.35 -0.06
N GLY A 118 10.13 -25.60 -0.52
CA GLY A 118 8.73 -26.02 -0.50
C GLY A 118 8.00 -25.79 0.83
N ILE A 119 8.62 -25.26 1.86
CA ILE A 119 8.02 -25.00 3.19
C ILE A 119 7.68 -23.52 3.31
N LEU A 120 6.47 -23.19 3.80
CA LEU A 120 6.07 -21.81 4.09
C LEU A 120 6.88 -21.25 5.26
N VAL A 121 7.80 -20.32 4.96
CA VAL A 121 8.68 -19.70 5.97
C VAL A 121 8.21 -18.31 6.39
N ALA A 122 7.56 -17.57 5.51
CA ALA A 122 7.05 -16.24 5.83
C ALA A 122 5.77 -15.90 5.08
N GLY A 123 4.91 -15.14 5.74
CA GLY A 123 3.73 -14.52 5.16
C GLY A 123 3.56 -13.11 5.67
N ALA A 124 3.33 -12.15 4.77
CA ALA A 124 3.31 -10.74 5.12
C ALA A 124 2.22 -9.95 4.42
N THR A 125 1.76 -8.86 5.04
CA THR A 125 0.91 -7.85 4.40
C THR A 125 1.72 -7.00 3.44
N ARG A 126 1.06 -6.32 2.48
CA ARG A 126 1.72 -5.42 1.53
C ARG A 126 2.50 -4.29 2.24
N GLY A 127 1.94 -3.69 3.31
CA GLY A 127 2.50 -2.50 3.92
C GLY A 127 2.60 -1.34 2.93
N ASP A 128 3.77 -0.69 2.89
CA ASP A 128 4.10 0.39 1.94
C ASP A 128 4.61 -0.13 0.58
N GLY A 129 4.66 -1.45 0.42
CA GLY A 129 5.19 -2.14 -0.75
C GLY A 129 6.65 -2.61 -0.59
N SER A 130 7.40 -2.04 0.34
CA SER A 130 8.76 -2.45 0.70
C SER A 130 8.78 -3.15 2.06
N ILE A 131 8.02 -2.63 3.03
CA ILE A 131 7.94 -3.18 4.39
C ILE A 131 6.47 -3.44 4.72
N GLY A 132 6.16 -4.70 5.08
CA GLY A 132 4.86 -5.14 5.56
C GLY A 132 4.88 -5.58 7.04
N GLU A 133 3.79 -6.16 7.49
CA GLU A 133 3.68 -6.83 8.80
C GLU A 133 3.84 -8.33 8.59
N ASN A 134 4.69 -8.97 9.40
CA ASN A 134 4.82 -10.41 9.43
C ASN A 134 3.58 -11.02 10.09
N ILE A 135 2.75 -11.67 9.28
CA ILE A 135 1.52 -12.34 9.71
C ILE A 135 1.54 -13.85 9.43
N THR A 136 2.74 -14.43 9.40
CA THR A 136 2.97 -15.85 9.06
C THR A 136 2.08 -16.78 9.87
N GLU A 137 2.04 -16.60 11.19
CA GLU A 137 1.26 -17.45 12.08
C GLU A 137 -0.26 -17.34 11.83
N ASN A 138 -0.73 -16.18 11.40
CA ASN A 138 -2.12 -15.96 11.03
C ASN A 138 -2.44 -16.62 9.67
N LEU A 139 -1.55 -16.48 8.68
CA LEU A 139 -1.73 -17.08 7.36
C LEU A 139 -1.65 -18.61 7.38
N LYS A 140 -0.87 -19.20 8.29
CA LYS A 140 -0.88 -20.66 8.53
C LYS A 140 -2.26 -21.19 8.95
N ARG A 141 -3.17 -20.33 9.45
CA ARG A 141 -4.55 -20.68 9.83
C ARG A 141 -5.55 -20.62 8.68
N VAL A 142 -5.15 -20.03 7.56
CA VAL A 142 -5.98 -19.98 6.35
C VAL A 142 -5.85 -21.32 5.63
N LYS A 143 -6.99 -22.02 5.45
CA LYS A 143 -7.02 -23.45 5.12
C LYS A 143 -6.51 -23.76 3.71
N ASP A 144 -6.70 -22.86 2.76
CA ASP A 144 -6.32 -23.02 1.36
C ASP A 144 -4.87 -22.55 1.05
N ILE A 145 -4.13 -22.07 2.07
CA ILE A 145 -2.69 -21.83 1.94
C ILE A 145 -1.93 -23.13 2.23
N PRO A 146 -1.20 -23.71 1.25
CA PRO A 146 -0.39 -24.89 1.49
C PRO A 146 0.76 -24.58 2.45
N LEU A 147 0.94 -25.35 3.52
CA LEU A 147 2.10 -25.25 4.40
C LEU A 147 3.36 -25.83 3.75
N THR A 148 3.15 -26.80 2.82
CA THR A 148 4.20 -27.45 2.06
C THR A 148 3.77 -27.55 0.60
N LEU A 149 4.66 -27.20 -0.31
CA LEU A 149 4.44 -27.37 -1.75
C LEU A 149 4.77 -28.80 -2.18
N PRO A 150 4.18 -29.31 -3.28
CA PRO A 150 4.45 -30.64 -3.80
C PRO A 150 5.88 -30.81 -4.36
N LYS A 151 6.62 -29.71 -4.52
CA LYS A 151 8.02 -29.67 -4.98
C LYS A 151 8.85 -28.82 -4.05
N PRO A 152 10.13 -29.14 -3.80
CA PRO A 152 11.02 -28.35 -2.93
C PRO A 152 11.49 -27.08 -3.64
N LEU A 153 10.57 -26.15 -3.88
CA LEU A 153 10.85 -24.86 -4.54
C LEU A 153 11.09 -23.75 -3.52
N THR A 154 12.01 -22.87 -3.85
CA THR A 154 12.16 -21.57 -3.17
C THR A 154 11.48 -20.53 -4.04
N ILE A 155 10.34 -20.00 -3.59
CA ILE A 155 9.44 -19.18 -4.38
C ILE A 155 8.72 -18.15 -3.50
N THR A 156 8.52 -16.95 -4.03
CA THR A 156 7.66 -15.94 -3.42
C THR A 156 6.43 -15.72 -4.30
N VAL A 157 5.24 -15.91 -3.73
CA VAL A 157 3.96 -15.75 -4.43
C VAL A 157 3.11 -14.68 -3.78
N ARG A 158 2.24 -14.07 -4.56
CA ARG A 158 1.34 -12.99 -4.12
C ARG A 158 -0.08 -13.30 -4.48
N GLY A 159 -0.98 -12.83 -3.63
CA GLY A 159 -2.39 -12.98 -3.81
C GLY A 159 -3.19 -12.04 -2.94
N GLU A 160 -4.49 -12.28 -2.93
CA GLU A 160 -5.43 -11.59 -2.07
C GLU A 160 -6.03 -12.58 -1.09
N CYS A 161 -5.99 -12.23 0.21
CA CYS A 161 -6.73 -12.93 1.24
C CYS A 161 -8.05 -12.20 1.46
N TYR A 162 -9.16 -12.91 1.35
CA TYR A 162 -10.49 -12.35 1.41
C TYR A 162 -11.40 -13.13 2.34
N MET A 163 -12.53 -12.55 2.70
CA MET A 163 -13.59 -13.24 3.45
C MET A 163 -14.73 -13.57 2.50
N PRO A 164 -15.08 -14.85 2.30
CA PRO A 164 -16.28 -15.24 1.55
C PRO A 164 -17.54 -14.60 2.14
N LYS A 165 -18.53 -14.28 1.30
CA LYS A 165 -19.80 -13.64 1.73
C LYS A 165 -20.48 -14.42 2.85
N ALA A 166 -20.58 -15.73 2.72
CA ALA A 166 -21.18 -16.59 3.74
C ALA A 166 -20.42 -16.54 5.08
N SER A 167 -19.09 -16.45 5.05
CA SER A 167 -18.27 -16.29 6.26
C SER A 167 -18.47 -14.91 6.89
N PHE A 168 -18.59 -13.88 6.08
CA PHE A 168 -18.85 -12.51 6.52
C PHE A 168 -20.20 -12.40 7.25
N ASP A 169 -21.26 -12.97 6.68
CA ASP A 169 -22.59 -12.98 7.28
C ASP A 169 -22.58 -13.72 8.63
N ALA A 170 -21.93 -14.89 8.68
CA ALA A 170 -21.81 -15.66 9.92
C ALA A 170 -21.01 -14.92 11.01
N VAL A 171 -19.92 -14.25 10.64
CA VAL A 171 -19.11 -13.46 11.58
C VAL A 171 -19.90 -12.27 12.11
N ASN A 172 -20.63 -11.55 11.26
CA ASN A 172 -21.44 -10.40 11.71
C ASN A 172 -22.62 -10.83 12.57
N GLN A 173 -23.30 -11.93 12.25
CA GLN A 173 -24.33 -12.51 13.11
C GLN A 173 -23.78 -12.81 14.52
N LEU A 174 -22.62 -13.47 14.62
CA LEU A 174 -21.98 -13.76 15.91
C LEU A 174 -21.60 -12.49 16.68
N ARG A 175 -21.12 -11.45 16.00
CA ARG A 175 -20.80 -10.17 16.62
C ARG A 175 -22.05 -9.46 17.15
N GLN A 176 -23.14 -9.50 16.40
CA GLN A 176 -24.44 -8.97 16.83
C GLN A 176 -24.95 -9.69 18.09
N GLU A 177 -24.88 -11.02 18.12
CA GLU A 177 -25.24 -11.82 19.29
C GLU A 177 -24.39 -11.48 20.53
N ASN A 178 -23.11 -11.12 20.33
CA ASN A 178 -22.19 -10.71 21.41
C ASN A 178 -22.30 -9.21 21.77
N GLY A 179 -23.14 -8.43 21.10
CA GLY A 179 -23.27 -6.98 21.31
C GLY A 179 -22.06 -6.18 20.80
N GLU A 180 -21.28 -6.75 19.86
CA GLU A 180 -20.14 -6.09 19.24
C GLU A 180 -20.55 -5.37 17.96
N ALA A 181 -19.83 -4.31 17.57
CA ALA A 181 -20.05 -3.63 16.30
C ALA A 181 -19.75 -4.57 15.11
N GLU A 182 -20.65 -4.63 14.13
CA GLU A 182 -20.47 -5.42 12.92
C GLU A 182 -19.31 -4.89 12.05
N PHE A 183 -18.72 -5.76 11.26
CA PHE A 183 -17.80 -5.35 10.22
C PHE A 183 -18.55 -4.69 9.06
N ALA A 184 -18.00 -3.62 8.53
CA ALA A 184 -18.63 -2.82 7.49
C ALA A 184 -18.71 -3.54 6.13
N ASN A 185 -17.71 -4.35 5.80
CA ASN A 185 -17.62 -5.11 4.54
C ASN A 185 -16.67 -6.31 4.68
N PRO A 186 -16.70 -7.26 3.75
CA PRO A 186 -15.85 -8.45 3.76
C PRO A 186 -14.34 -8.13 3.76
N ARG A 187 -13.89 -7.09 3.06
CA ARG A 187 -12.49 -6.64 3.03
C ARG A 187 -12.01 -6.21 4.42
N ASN A 188 -12.78 -5.35 5.11
CA ASN A 188 -12.45 -4.90 6.45
C ASN A 188 -12.46 -6.06 7.45
N ALA A 189 -13.40 -6.99 7.29
CA ALA A 189 -13.48 -8.21 8.09
C ALA A 189 -12.25 -9.12 7.88
N ALA A 190 -11.80 -9.32 6.63
CA ALA A 190 -10.59 -10.08 6.32
C ALA A 190 -9.34 -9.40 6.89
N ALA A 191 -9.15 -8.10 6.65
CA ALA A 191 -8.02 -7.32 7.16
C ALA A 191 -7.98 -7.31 8.71
N GLY A 192 -9.12 -7.07 9.36
CA GLY A 192 -9.24 -7.10 10.81
C GLY A 192 -9.01 -8.49 11.41
N THR A 193 -9.35 -9.55 10.67
CA THR A 193 -9.11 -10.93 11.08
C THR A 193 -7.63 -11.30 10.97
N LEU A 194 -6.96 -11.00 9.86
CA LEU A 194 -5.52 -11.28 9.69
C LEU A 194 -4.62 -10.49 10.65
N ARG A 195 -5.13 -9.42 11.26
CA ARG A 195 -4.43 -8.62 12.26
C ARG A 195 -4.81 -8.95 13.70
N GLN A 196 -5.47 -10.09 13.94
CA GLN A 196 -5.73 -10.57 15.30
C GLN A 196 -4.45 -11.13 15.91
N LEU A 197 -4.18 -10.74 17.16
CA LEU A 197 -3.06 -11.29 17.93
C LEU A 197 -3.34 -12.74 18.36
N ASP A 198 -4.60 -13.08 18.61
CA ASP A 198 -5.02 -14.45 18.85
C ASP A 198 -5.32 -15.15 17.50
N THR A 199 -4.43 -16.03 17.09
CA THR A 199 -4.54 -16.77 15.82
C THR A 199 -5.71 -17.75 15.79
N SER A 200 -6.31 -18.13 16.94
CA SER A 200 -7.50 -18.97 16.98
C SER A 200 -8.72 -18.27 16.36
N VAL A 201 -8.76 -16.95 16.43
CA VAL A 201 -9.81 -16.14 15.80
C VAL A 201 -9.74 -16.26 14.28
N VAL A 202 -8.52 -16.27 13.72
CA VAL A 202 -8.31 -16.44 12.26
C VAL A 202 -8.84 -17.80 11.80
N ALA A 203 -8.50 -18.86 12.52
CA ALA A 203 -8.94 -20.24 12.21
C ALA A 203 -10.48 -20.38 12.16
N LYS A 204 -11.20 -19.64 13.02
CA LYS A 204 -12.67 -19.70 13.13
C LYS A 204 -13.40 -18.89 12.05
N ARG A 205 -12.76 -17.90 11.44
CA ARG A 205 -13.43 -16.95 10.53
C ARG A 205 -13.38 -17.34 9.05
N ASN A 206 -12.85 -18.52 8.72
CA ASN A 206 -12.85 -19.12 7.38
C ASN A 206 -12.48 -18.13 6.27
N LEU A 207 -11.29 -17.56 6.34
CA LEU A 207 -10.71 -16.78 5.25
C LEU A 207 -10.31 -17.70 4.09
N ALA A 208 -10.26 -17.13 2.89
CA ALA A 208 -9.78 -17.79 1.69
C ALA A 208 -8.81 -16.91 0.91
N THR A 209 -8.08 -17.50 -0.05
CA THR A 209 -7.08 -16.78 -0.84
C THR A 209 -7.25 -17.04 -2.32
N PHE A 210 -6.84 -16.06 -3.15
CA PHE A 210 -6.52 -16.27 -4.54
C PHE A 210 -5.11 -15.75 -4.83
N LEU A 211 -4.22 -16.64 -5.28
CA LEU A 211 -2.87 -16.29 -5.68
C LEU A 211 -2.88 -15.94 -7.17
N TYR A 212 -2.20 -14.84 -7.52
CA TYR A 212 -2.27 -14.28 -8.87
C TYR A 212 -0.91 -13.87 -9.45
N GLN A 213 0.18 -14.05 -8.71
CA GLN A 213 1.51 -13.66 -9.18
C GLN A 213 2.61 -14.48 -8.50
N GLU A 214 3.58 -14.92 -9.29
CA GLU A 214 4.91 -15.28 -8.81
C GLU A 214 5.77 -14.02 -8.79
N ALA A 215 6.32 -13.67 -7.64
CA ALA A 215 7.15 -12.47 -7.46
C ALA A 215 8.63 -12.77 -7.60
N SER A 216 9.03 -14.01 -7.32
CA SER A 216 10.39 -14.52 -7.60
C SER A 216 10.58 -14.73 -9.10
N PRO A 217 11.84 -14.80 -9.57
CA PRO A 217 12.13 -15.14 -10.97
C PRO A 217 11.47 -16.44 -11.40
N THR A 218 10.84 -16.43 -12.56
CA THR A 218 10.14 -17.59 -13.11
C THR A 218 10.65 -17.95 -14.50
N SER A 219 10.54 -19.23 -14.85
CA SER A 219 10.83 -19.72 -16.21
C SER A 219 9.63 -19.65 -17.13
N GLU A 220 8.46 -19.29 -16.61
CA GLU A 220 7.23 -19.24 -17.39
C GLU A 220 7.29 -18.11 -18.43
N ALA A 221 6.63 -18.31 -19.58
CA ALA A 221 6.63 -17.35 -20.66
C ALA A 221 5.48 -16.34 -20.54
N THR A 222 4.36 -16.76 -19.95
CA THR A 222 3.15 -15.97 -19.88
C THR A 222 2.58 -15.90 -18.46
N GLN A 223 1.76 -14.88 -18.22
CA GLN A 223 1.00 -14.74 -16.98
C GLN A 223 0.02 -15.91 -16.79
N GLU A 224 -0.54 -16.43 -17.88
CA GLU A 224 -1.43 -17.59 -17.84
C GLU A 224 -0.68 -18.84 -17.36
N ASP A 225 0.54 -19.10 -17.89
CA ASP A 225 1.40 -20.21 -17.46
C ASP A 225 1.76 -20.09 -15.97
N VAL A 226 2.00 -18.85 -15.48
CA VAL A 226 2.23 -18.61 -14.04
C VAL A 226 1.02 -19.05 -13.21
N LEU A 227 -0.20 -18.68 -13.62
CA LEU A 227 -1.40 -19.08 -12.88
C LEU A 227 -1.61 -20.62 -12.91
N GLU A 228 -1.32 -21.28 -14.02
CA GLU A 228 -1.38 -22.74 -14.12
C GLU A 228 -0.34 -23.39 -13.21
N LYS A 229 0.90 -22.89 -13.19
CA LYS A 229 1.97 -23.32 -12.28
C LYS A 229 1.53 -23.17 -10.82
N LEU A 230 0.98 -22.01 -10.44
CA LEU A 230 0.50 -21.78 -9.07
C LEU A 230 -0.59 -22.79 -8.68
N SER A 231 -1.54 -23.07 -9.58
CA SER A 231 -2.56 -24.09 -9.36
C SER A 231 -1.95 -25.48 -9.17
N GLN A 232 -0.96 -25.86 -10.01
CA GLN A 232 -0.25 -27.16 -9.89
C GLN A 232 0.57 -27.27 -8.59
N LEU A 233 1.00 -26.15 -8.03
CA LEU A 233 1.70 -26.10 -6.74
C LEU A 233 0.74 -26.16 -5.54
N GLY A 234 -0.58 -26.17 -5.78
CA GLY A 234 -1.60 -26.33 -4.75
C GLY A 234 -2.18 -25.02 -4.24
N PHE A 235 -1.88 -23.89 -4.87
CA PHE A 235 -2.51 -22.62 -4.54
C PHE A 235 -3.90 -22.48 -5.16
N SER A 236 -4.80 -21.83 -4.45
CA SER A 236 -6.08 -21.40 -5.01
C SER A 236 -5.84 -20.27 -6.02
N VAL A 237 -6.25 -20.49 -7.26
CA VAL A 237 -6.20 -19.51 -8.35
C VAL A 237 -7.61 -19.28 -8.85
N ASN A 238 -7.97 -18.02 -9.14
CA ASN A 238 -9.31 -17.73 -9.64
C ASN A 238 -9.46 -18.22 -11.09
N GLU A 239 -10.46 -19.08 -11.32
CA GLU A 239 -10.72 -19.67 -12.62
C GLU A 239 -11.46 -18.72 -13.57
N LYS A 240 -12.15 -17.69 -13.04
CA LYS A 240 -12.84 -16.68 -13.83
C LYS A 240 -11.83 -15.67 -14.39
N ARG A 241 -11.16 -16.07 -15.45
CA ARG A 241 -10.21 -15.25 -16.22
C ARG A 241 -10.40 -15.45 -17.71
N VAL A 242 -9.93 -14.53 -18.51
CA VAL A 242 -9.97 -14.63 -19.97
C VAL A 242 -8.69 -14.09 -20.59
N LEU A 243 -8.17 -14.80 -21.59
CA LEU A 243 -7.12 -14.31 -22.47
C LEU A 243 -7.77 -13.55 -23.62
N ALA A 244 -7.46 -12.26 -23.76
CA ALA A 244 -7.99 -11.36 -24.76
C ALA A 244 -6.89 -10.88 -25.71
N SER A 245 -7.16 -10.89 -27.01
CA SER A 245 -6.25 -10.39 -28.04
C SER A 245 -6.59 -8.95 -28.47
N THR A 246 -7.75 -8.45 -28.10
CA THR A 246 -8.23 -7.11 -28.44
C THR A 246 -8.86 -6.44 -27.22
N ILE A 247 -8.90 -5.09 -27.25
CA ILE A 247 -9.53 -4.32 -26.19
C ILE A 247 -11.06 -4.52 -26.15
N ASP A 248 -11.68 -4.89 -27.26
CA ASP A 248 -13.10 -5.21 -27.31
C ASP A 248 -13.41 -6.49 -26.52
N GLN A 249 -12.58 -7.53 -26.66
CA GLN A 249 -12.71 -8.75 -25.85
C GLN A 249 -12.49 -8.48 -24.35
N VAL A 250 -11.58 -7.58 -24.01
CA VAL A 250 -11.40 -7.11 -22.62
C VAL A 250 -12.69 -6.46 -22.13
N TRP A 251 -13.30 -5.58 -22.94
CA TRP A 251 -14.52 -4.88 -22.57
C TRP A 251 -15.72 -5.84 -22.43
N ASP A 252 -15.87 -6.78 -23.36
CA ASP A 252 -16.92 -7.81 -23.26
C ASP A 252 -16.82 -8.62 -21.95
N PHE A 253 -15.61 -8.96 -21.54
CA PHE A 253 -15.38 -9.64 -20.26
C PHE A 253 -15.76 -8.76 -19.06
N ILE A 254 -15.41 -7.46 -19.08
CA ILE A 254 -15.77 -6.49 -18.05
C ILE A 254 -17.30 -6.38 -17.92
N GLU A 255 -18.01 -6.22 -19.03
CA GLU A 255 -19.48 -6.11 -19.03
C GLU A 255 -20.14 -7.38 -18.50
N LYS A 256 -19.69 -8.55 -18.95
CA LYS A 256 -20.19 -9.84 -18.48
C LYS A 256 -20.00 -10.00 -16.98
N VAL A 257 -18.80 -9.75 -16.47
CA VAL A 257 -18.51 -9.86 -15.05
C VAL A 257 -19.30 -8.82 -14.23
N GLY A 258 -19.44 -7.59 -14.76
CA GLY A 258 -20.24 -6.54 -14.14
C GLY A 258 -21.69 -6.95 -13.88
N GLN A 259 -22.30 -7.72 -14.80
CA GLN A 259 -23.67 -8.24 -14.64
C GLN A 259 -23.76 -9.43 -13.66
N GLU A 260 -22.67 -10.17 -13.45
CA GLU A 260 -22.63 -11.38 -12.64
C GLU A 260 -22.03 -11.16 -11.25
N ARG A 261 -21.41 -10.00 -10.96
CA ARG A 261 -20.59 -9.78 -9.75
C ARG A 261 -21.33 -10.04 -8.45
N ASP A 262 -22.63 -9.69 -8.38
CA ASP A 262 -23.45 -9.87 -7.17
C ASP A 262 -23.69 -11.33 -6.82
N LYS A 263 -23.60 -12.24 -7.83
CA LYS A 263 -23.76 -13.67 -7.67
C LYS A 263 -22.49 -14.38 -7.22
N LEU A 264 -21.35 -13.70 -7.24
CA LEU A 264 -20.09 -14.27 -6.79
C LEU A 264 -20.10 -14.50 -5.28
N PRO A 265 -19.51 -15.61 -4.79
CA PRO A 265 -19.42 -15.91 -3.36
C PRO A 265 -18.40 -15.02 -2.62
N TYR A 266 -17.74 -14.10 -3.31
CA TYR A 266 -16.79 -13.13 -2.81
C TYR A 266 -17.01 -11.77 -3.48
N GLU A 267 -16.46 -10.72 -2.88
CA GLU A 267 -16.53 -9.38 -3.44
C GLU A 267 -15.38 -9.10 -4.41
N ILE A 268 -15.69 -8.33 -5.45
CA ILE A 268 -14.73 -7.81 -6.42
C ILE A 268 -14.98 -6.31 -6.64
N ASP A 269 -13.92 -5.54 -6.82
CA ASP A 269 -13.99 -4.11 -7.07
C ASP A 269 -13.64 -3.72 -8.52
N GLY A 270 -13.33 -4.70 -9.36
CA GLY A 270 -12.98 -4.46 -10.77
C GLY A 270 -12.41 -5.67 -11.49
N ILE A 271 -11.70 -5.39 -12.57
CA ILE A 271 -10.96 -6.36 -13.39
C ILE A 271 -9.51 -5.88 -13.51
N VAL A 272 -8.56 -6.78 -13.32
CA VAL A 272 -7.14 -6.51 -13.59
C VAL A 272 -6.79 -7.00 -14.97
N ILE A 273 -6.28 -6.12 -15.81
CA ILE A 273 -5.85 -6.41 -17.18
C ILE A 273 -4.32 -6.38 -17.17
N LYS A 274 -3.68 -7.49 -17.51
CA LYS A 274 -2.23 -7.63 -17.55
C LYS A 274 -1.77 -8.02 -18.96
N VAL A 275 -0.68 -7.45 -19.44
CA VAL A 275 0.00 -7.96 -20.65
C VAL A 275 0.40 -9.42 -20.38
N ASN A 276 0.02 -10.36 -21.25
CA ASN A 276 0.17 -11.79 -20.95
C ASN A 276 1.64 -12.26 -21.03
N HIS A 277 2.44 -11.75 -21.97
CA HIS A 277 3.85 -12.12 -22.13
C HIS A 277 4.74 -11.48 -21.05
N LEU A 278 5.43 -12.29 -20.24
CA LEU A 278 6.27 -11.81 -19.14
C LEU A 278 7.47 -11.01 -19.62
N ALA A 279 8.10 -11.38 -20.76
CA ALA A 279 9.18 -10.60 -21.36
C ALA A 279 8.71 -9.18 -21.73
N ALA A 280 7.49 -9.02 -22.24
CA ALA A 280 6.91 -7.72 -22.53
C ALA A 280 6.60 -6.93 -21.24
N GLN A 281 6.18 -7.60 -20.16
CA GLN A 281 6.00 -6.95 -18.86
C GLN A 281 7.32 -6.38 -18.33
N GLU A 282 8.42 -7.14 -18.43
CA GLU A 282 9.75 -6.69 -18.02
C GLU A 282 10.24 -5.49 -18.83
N GLU A 283 10.01 -5.50 -20.15
CA GLU A 283 10.46 -4.41 -21.03
C GLU A 283 9.65 -3.13 -20.84
N LEU A 284 8.33 -3.23 -20.71
CA LEU A 284 7.45 -2.11 -20.35
C LEU A 284 7.80 -1.53 -18.99
N GLY A 285 8.16 -2.39 -18.03
CA GLY A 285 8.65 -2.02 -16.71
C GLY A 285 7.62 -1.30 -15.85
N PHE A 286 8.11 -0.41 -14.98
CA PHE A 286 7.32 0.23 -13.94
C PHE A 286 7.45 1.75 -13.99
N THR A 287 6.43 2.43 -13.53
CA THR A 287 6.54 3.80 -13.04
C THR A 287 6.97 3.76 -11.57
N VAL A 288 7.14 4.94 -10.99
CA VAL A 288 7.39 5.08 -9.54
C VAL A 288 6.32 4.39 -8.68
N LYS A 289 5.08 4.30 -9.15
CA LYS A 289 3.92 3.84 -8.36
C LYS A 289 3.29 2.55 -8.86
N ALA A 290 3.38 2.25 -10.16
CA ALA A 290 2.60 1.19 -10.79
C ALA A 290 3.34 0.53 -11.95
N PRO A 291 3.06 -0.75 -12.27
CA PRO A 291 3.50 -1.38 -13.50
C PRO A 291 2.87 -0.69 -14.72
N LYS A 292 3.65 -0.57 -15.82
CA LYS A 292 3.13 -0.02 -17.09
C LYS A 292 2.38 -1.07 -17.90
N TRP A 293 2.56 -2.33 -17.57
CA TRP A 293 2.02 -3.50 -18.26
C TRP A 293 0.69 -4.02 -17.66
N ALA A 294 0.20 -3.37 -16.60
CA ALA A 294 -1.08 -3.74 -15.99
C ALA A 294 -1.90 -2.51 -15.64
N ILE A 295 -3.22 -2.67 -15.70
CA ILE A 295 -4.20 -1.65 -15.31
C ILE A 295 -5.39 -2.34 -14.63
N ALA A 296 -6.00 -1.67 -13.66
CA ALA A 296 -7.19 -2.13 -12.96
C ALA A 296 -8.41 -1.32 -13.41
N TYR A 297 -9.32 -1.94 -14.16
CA TYR A 297 -10.62 -1.33 -14.42
C TYR A 297 -11.49 -1.46 -13.17
N LYS A 298 -12.01 -0.35 -12.70
CA LYS A 298 -12.93 -0.26 -11.55
C LYS A 298 -14.37 -0.21 -12.02
N PHE A 299 -15.22 -1.05 -11.43
CA PHE A 299 -16.66 -0.95 -11.70
C PHE A 299 -17.21 0.39 -11.22
N PRO A 300 -18.29 0.90 -11.86
CA PRO A 300 -18.98 2.07 -11.36
C PRO A 300 -19.34 1.91 -9.88
N ALA A 301 -19.05 2.93 -9.11
CA ALA A 301 -19.38 2.96 -7.69
C ALA A 301 -20.91 2.96 -7.49
N GLU A 302 -21.36 2.34 -6.39
CA GLU A 302 -22.74 2.43 -5.95
C GLU A 302 -23.10 3.89 -5.67
N GLU A 303 -24.27 4.34 -6.15
CA GLU A 303 -24.80 5.67 -5.93
C GLU A 303 -26.05 5.62 -5.04
N LYS A 304 -26.16 6.54 -4.07
CA LYS A 304 -27.35 6.68 -3.21
C LYS A 304 -27.73 8.14 -3.04
N GLU A 305 -29.01 8.37 -2.86
CA GLU A 305 -29.52 9.69 -2.51
C GLU A 305 -29.40 9.93 -1.00
N ALA A 306 -28.94 11.12 -0.62
CA ALA A 306 -28.92 11.61 0.76
C ALA A 306 -29.27 13.10 0.78
N GLN A 307 -29.88 13.59 1.88
CA GLN A 307 -30.14 15.01 2.08
C GLN A 307 -28.91 15.66 2.72
N LEU A 308 -28.50 16.81 2.20
CA LEU A 308 -27.47 17.66 2.79
C LEU A 308 -28.04 18.41 3.98
N LEU A 309 -27.50 18.16 5.18
CA LEU A 309 -27.97 18.78 6.44
C LEU A 309 -27.15 20.03 6.79
N SER A 310 -25.85 19.98 6.61
CA SER A 310 -24.91 21.08 6.88
C SER A 310 -23.57 20.84 6.20
N VAL A 311 -22.68 21.81 6.20
CA VAL A 311 -21.28 21.69 5.73
C VAL A 311 -20.33 22.09 6.84
N ASP A 312 -19.42 21.20 7.19
CA ASP A 312 -18.30 21.49 8.09
C ASP A 312 -17.08 21.93 7.26
N TRP A 313 -16.40 22.97 7.74
CA TRP A 313 -15.17 23.47 7.14
C TRP A 313 -14.00 23.14 8.05
N THR A 314 -13.10 22.26 7.60
CA THR A 314 -11.95 21.80 8.38
C THR A 314 -10.64 22.31 7.80
N VAL A 315 -9.67 22.63 8.67
CA VAL A 315 -8.35 23.15 8.28
C VAL A 315 -7.34 22.03 8.41
N GLY A 316 -6.73 21.65 7.30
CA GLY A 316 -5.65 20.65 7.29
C GLY A 316 -4.29 21.25 7.64
N ARG A 317 -3.28 20.40 7.82
CA ARG A 317 -1.90 20.78 8.23
C ARG A 317 -1.22 21.82 7.33
N THR A 318 -1.61 21.91 6.07
CA THR A 318 -1.05 22.90 5.12
C THR A 318 -1.90 24.15 5.00
N GLY A 319 -2.88 24.34 5.90
CA GLY A 319 -3.80 25.47 5.90
C GLY A 319 -4.97 25.33 4.90
N VAL A 320 -5.05 24.29 4.12
CA VAL A 320 -6.17 24.03 3.19
C VAL A 320 -7.46 23.88 3.98
N VAL A 321 -8.49 24.65 3.60
CA VAL A 321 -9.83 24.58 4.18
C VAL A 321 -10.70 23.69 3.29
N THR A 322 -11.11 22.55 3.83
CA THR A 322 -11.84 21.52 3.10
C THR A 322 -13.29 21.44 3.56
N PRO A 323 -14.29 21.53 2.64
CA PRO A 323 -15.70 21.33 2.96
C PRO A 323 -16.07 19.85 3.05
N THR A 324 -16.80 19.49 4.09
CA THR A 324 -17.38 18.14 4.28
C THR A 324 -18.88 18.26 4.51
N ALA A 325 -19.67 17.61 3.66
CA ALA A 325 -21.13 17.53 3.82
C ALA A 325 -21.49 16.61 4.99
N ASN A 326 -22.36 17.07 5.87
CA ASN A 326 -23.10 16.24 6.81
C ASN A 326 -24.43 15.87 6.16
N LEU A 327 -24.74 14.58 6.12
CA LEU A 327 -25.83 14.01 5.34
C LEU A 327 -26.78 13.20 6.22
N THR A 328 -28.03 13.04 5.77
CA THR A 328 -28.87 11.96 6.30
C THR A 328 -28.16 10.62 6.10
N PRO A 329 -28.09 9.76 7.15
CA PRO A 329 -27.39 8.48 7.04
C PRO A 329 -27.99 7.60 5.94
N VAL A 330 -27.13 7.07 5.05
CA VAL A 330 -27.51 6.14 3.97
C VAL A 330 -26.59 4.92 3.94
N GLN A 331 -27.15 3.77 3.56
CA GLN A 331 -26.35 2.57 3.33
C GLN A 331 -25.71 2.64 1.95
N LEU A 332 -24.39 2.58 1.89
CA LEU A 332 -23.62 2.71 0.66
C LEU A 332 -22.44 1.75 0.68
N ALA A 333 -22.41 0.80 -0.23
CA ALA A 333 -21.37 -0.23 -0.34
C ALA A 333 -21.01 -0.85 1.04
N GLY A 334 -22.05 -1.37 1.73
CA GLY A 334 -21.89 -2.07 3.01
C GLY A 334 -21.57 -1.20 4.24
N THR A 335 -21.57 0.13 4.14
CA THR A 335 -21.33 1.03 5.28
C THR A 335 -22.42 2.10 5.40
N THR A 336 -22.67 2.57 6.63
CA THR A 336 -23.51 3.74 6.84
C THR A 336 -22.69 5.00 6.62
N VAL A 337 -23.05 5.78 5.60
CA VAL A 337 -22.43 7.06 5.26
C VAL A 337 -23.31 8.20 5.75
N SER A 338 -22.75 9.06 6.60
CA SER A 338 -23.39 10.30 7.10
C SER A 338 -22.54 11.54 6.80
N ARG A 339 -21.34 11.36 6.24
CA ARG A 339 -20.42 12.44 5.85
C ARG A 339 -19.80 12.14 4.50
N ALA A 340 -19.70 13.16 3.64
CA ALA A 340 -19.09 13.05 2.32
C ALA A 340 -18.26 14.28 1.98
N THR A 341 -17.15 14.12 1.26
CA THR A 341 -16.35 15.27 0.85
C THR A 341 -17.07 16.08 -0.23
N LEU A 342 -16.91 17.38 -0.15
CA LEU A 342 -17.28 18.34 -1.19
C LEU A 342 -16.03 18.88 -1.94
N HIS A 343 -14.88 18.27 -1.70
CA HIS A 343 -13.57 18.58 -2.29
C HIS A 343 -13.09 20.00 -2.00
N ASN A 344 -13.70 21.02 -2.63
CA ASN A 344 -13.34 22.43 -2.52
C ASN A 344 -14.52 23.35 -2.90
N VAL A 345 -14.34 24.65 -2.80
CA VAL A 345 -15.36 25.66 -3.11
C VAL A 345 -15.76 25.64 -4.58
N ASP A 346 -14.80 25.46 -5.48
CA ASP A 346 -15.07 25.45 -6.93
C ASP A 346 -15.91 24.24 -7.32
N TYR A 347 -15.68 23.08 -6.69
CA TYR A 347 -16.53 21.89 -6.86
C TYR A 347 -17.98 22.15 -6.42
N ILE A 348 -18.17 22.83 -5.28
CA ILE A 348 -19.51 23.22 -4.78
C ILE A 348 -20.21 24.11 -5.81
N ARG A 349 -19.48 25.09 -6.38
CA ARG A 349 -20.03 26.02 -7.38
C ARG A 349 -20.31 25.34 -8.72
N GLU A 350 -19.39 24.51 -9.20
CA GLU A 350 -19.54 23.75 -10.46
C GLU A 350 -20.75 22.83 -10.41
N LYS A 351 -20.98 22.16 -9.29
CA LYS A 351 -22.12 21.25 -9.09
C LYS A 351 -23.39 21.97 -8.63
N ASP A 352 -23.33 23.29 -8.42
CA ASP A 352 -24.43 24.12 -7.90
C ASP A 352 -25.08 23.52 -6.65
N ILE A 353 -24.25 23.09 -5.69
CA ILE A 353 -24.71 22.47 -4.43
C ILE A 353 -25.18 23.58 -3.50
N ARG A 354 -26.42 23.46 -3.00
CA ARG A 354 -27.07 24.46 -2.15
C ARG A 354 -27.54 23.84 -0.83
N LYS A 355 -28.00 24.71 0.09
CA LYS A 355 -28.53 24.26 1.38
C LYS A 355 -29.74 23.34 1.17
N ASP A 356 -29.84 22.32 1.99
CA ASP A 356 -30.92 21.33 2.01
C ASP A 356 -31.13 20.53 0.72
N ASP A 357 -30.15 20.57 -0.23
CA ASP A 357 -30.21 19.79 -1.46
C ASP A 357 -30.26 18.28 -1.18
N THR A 358 -31.02 17.56 -2.00
CA THR A 358 -30.85 16.11 -2.12
C THR A 358 -29.69 15.86 -3.08
N VAL A 359 -28.69 15.13 -2.61
CA VAL A 359 -27.46 14.85 -3.37
C VAL A 359 -27.29 13.36 -3.61
N ILE A 360 -26.62 13.02 -4.71
CA ILE A 360 -26.12 11.66 -4.96
C ILE A 360 -24.77 11.52 -4.31
N VAL A 361 -24.62 10.50 -3.49
CA VAL A 361 -23.40 10.14 -2.78
C VAL A 361 -22.85 8.85 -3.34
N TYR A 362 -21.54 8.76 -3.50
CA TYR A 362 -20.82 7.58 -3.94
C TYR A 362 -19.50 7.45 -3.14
N LYS A 363 -18.83 6.33 -3.24
CA LYS A 363 -17.46 6.17 -2.68
C LYS A 363 -16.42 6.38 -3.77
N ALA A 364 -15.68 7.48 -3.69
CA ALA A 364 -14.54 7.73 -4.57
C ALA A 364 -13.43 6.70 -4.29
N GLY A 365 -13.02 5.96 -5.33
CA GLY A 365 -12.03 4.87 -5.20
C GLY A 365 -12.47 3.74 -4.27
N ASP A 366 -13.79 3.50 -4.14
CA ASP A 366 -14.43 2.52 -3.26
C ASP A 366 -14.22 2.74 -1.75
N ILE A 367 -13.61 3.86 -1.35
CA ILE A 367 -13.22 4.13 0.04
C ILE A 367 -13.87 5.41 0.57
N ILE A 368 -13.66 6.54 -0.10
CA ILE A 368 -13.98 7.88 0.43
C ILE A 368 -15.37 8.34 -0.05
N PRO A 369 -16.35 8.53 0.87
CA PRO A 369 -17.61 9.09 0.48
C PRO A 369 -17.47 10.52 -0.09
N ALA A 370 -18.06 10.75 -1.23
CA ALA A 370 -18.08 12.05 -1.92
C ALA A 370 -19.48 12.36 -2.48
N VAL A 371 -19.81 13.62 -2.57
CA VAL A 371 -21.01 14.08 -3.27
C VAL A 371 -20.72 14.10 -4.77
N LEU A 372 -21.50 13.41 -5.59
CA LEU A 372 -21.32 13.34 -7.02
C LEU A 372 -22.04 14.48 -7.76
N ARG A 373 -23.31 14.69 -7.43
CA ARG A 373 -24.19 15.69 -8.05
C ARG A 373 -25.43 15.94 -7.22
N VAL A 374 -26.14 17.01 -7.54
CA VAL A 374 -27.44 17.34 -6.98
C VAL A 374 -28.54 16.59 -7.74
N VAL A 375 -29.65 16.27 -7.07
CA VAL A 375 -30.89 15.78 -7.66
C VAL A 375 -31.81 16.98 -7.89
N GLU A 376 -31.67 17.64 -9.05
CA GLU A 376 -32.35 18.91 -9.36
C GLU A 376 -33.87 18.87 -9.15
N GLY A 377 -34.52 17.75 -9.50
CA GLY A 377 -35.96 17.56 -9.32
C GLY A 377 -36.43 17.50 -7.86
N LYS A 378 -35.49 17.45 -6.88
CA LYS A 378 -35.78 17.41 -5.43
C LYS A 378 -35.23 18.62 -4.68
N ARG A 379 -34.78 19.65 -5.38
CA ARG A 379 -34.30 20.90 -4.75
C ARG A 379 -35.44 21.60 -4.00
N VAL A 380 -35.19 21.97 -2.75
CA VAL A 380 -36.16 22.63 -1.88
C VAL A 380 -35.74 24.04 -1.47
N SER A 381 -34.46 24.41 -1.66
CA SER A 381 -33.92 25.72 -1.30
C SER A 381 -33.11 26.30 -2.43
N ASP A 382 -33.18 27.63 -2.63
CA ASP A 382 -32.33 28.39 -3.55
C ASP A 382 -31.13 29.05 -2.84
N GLU A 383 -31.00 28.85 -1.52
CA GLU A 383 -29.90 29.42 -0.75
C GLU A 383 -28.58 28.71 -1.02
N HIS A 384 -27.55 29.50 -1.36
CA HIS A 384 -26.20 29.00 -1.50
C HIS A 384 -25.60 28.61 -0.14
N LEU A 385 -24.61 27.71 -0.20
CA LEU A 385 -23.82 27.37 0.99
C LEU A 385 -22.95 28.55 1.42
N ASP A 386 -22.85 28.74 2.74
CA ASP A 386 -21.99 29.77 3.32
C ASP A 386 -20.53 29.33 3.21
N VAL A 387 -19.75 30.06 2.39
CA VAL A 387 -18.31 29.87 2.25
C VAL A 387 -17.60 30.79 3.25
N PRO A 388 -16.77 30.26 4.17
CA PRO A 388 -16.11 31.09 5.15
C PRO A 388 -15.10 32.03 4.50
N SER A 389 -15.08 33.29 4.92
CA SER A 389 -14.04 34.27 4.61
C SER A 389 -12.90 34.26 5.62
N GLN A 390 -13.15 33.70 6.82
CA GLN A 390 -12.20 33.57 7.90
C GLN A 390 -11.96 32.12 8.27
N CYS A 391 -10.76 31.83 8.74
CA CYS A 391 -10.36 30.50 9.18
C CYS A 391 -11.25 30.00 10.33
N PRO A 392 -11.88 28.83 10.23
CA PRO A 392 -12.76 28.32 11.30
C PRO A 392 -12.02 28.01 12.62
N SER A 393 -10.68 27.90 12.57
CA SER A 393 -9.85 27.61 13.75
C SER A 393 -9.26 28.86 14.41
N CYS A 394 -8.66 29.78 13.63
CA CYS A 394 -7.91 30.92 14.18
C CYS A 394 -8.47 32.28 13.78
N GLN A 395 -9.58 32.35 13.06
CA GLN A 395 -10.27 33.59 12.62
C GLN A 395 -9.44 34.52 11.71
N SER A 396 -8.25 34.08 11.26
CA SER A 396 -7.49 34.84 10.27
C SER A 396 -8.18 34.77 8.90
N ASP A 397 -8.02 35.81 8.08
CA ASP A 397 -8.60 35.85 6.74
C ASP A 397 -8.07 34.68 5.89
N LEU A 398 -8.97 34.06 5.11
CA LEU A 398 -8.63 33.01 4.18
C LEU A 398 -8.23 33.62 2.84
N LEU A 399 -7.22 33.02 2.21
CA LEU A 399 -6.75 33.41 0.88
C LEU A 399 -7.06 32.34 -0.15
N HIS A 400 -7.36 32.78 -1.35
CA HIS A 400 -7.45 31.97 -2.55
C HIS A 400 -6.30 32.37 -3.48
N PHE A 401 -5.38 31.45 -3.76
CA PHE A 401 -4.27 31.70 -4.68
C PHE A 401 -4.71 31.44 -6.11
N GLU A 402 -4.23 32.23 -7.07
CA GLU A 402 -4.62 32.13 -8.48
C GLU A 402 -4.30 30.75 -9.10
N ASP A 403 -3.27 30.08 -8.61
CA ASP A 403 -2.83 28.76 -9.07
C ASP A 403 -3.43 27.59 -8.28
N GLU A 404 -4.33 27.84 -7.33
CA GLU A 404 -4.90 26.80 -6.44
C GLU A 404 -6.43 26.91 -6.33
N VAL A 405 -7.11 25.78 -6.39
CA VAL A 405 -8.57 25.69 -6.19
C VAL A 405 -8.99 25.72 -4.70
N ALA A 406 -8.05 25.75 -3.79
CA ALA A 406 -8.30 25.64 -2.35
C ALA A 406 -8.25 26.98 -1.64
N LEU A 407 -9.20 27.22 -0.70
CA LEU A 407 -9.07 28.26 0.30
C LEU A 407 -7.99 27.90 1.32
N ARG A 408 -7.18 28.88 1.74
CA ARG A 408 -6.09 28.66 2.70
C ARG A 408 -6.08 29.63 3.87
N CYS A 409 -5.84 29.07 5.04
CA CYS A 409 -5.33 29.80 6.19
C CYS A 409 -3.81 29.88 6.10
N ILE A 410 -3.26 31.09 6.02
CA ILE A 410 -1.80 31.33 5.94
C ILE A 410 -1.17 31.61 7.31
N ASN A 411 -1.94 31.60 8.38
CA ASN A 411 -1.44 31.85 9.73
C ASN A 411 -0.61 30.64 10.22
N PRO A 412 0.72 30.76 10.39
CA PRO A 412 1.56 29.65 10.87
C PRO A 412 1.26 29.25 12.32
N LEU A 413 0.61 30.12 13.09
CA LEU A 413 0.20 29.88 14.48
C LEU A 413 -1.24 29.34 14.57
N CYS A 414 -1.84 28.93 13.46
CA CYS A 414 -3.18 28.37 13.46
C CYS A 414 -3.22 27.04 14.27
N PRO A 415 -4.05 26.96 15.33
CA PRO A 415 -4.13 25.76 16.17
C PRO A 415 -4.36 24.49 15.39
N ALA A 416 -5.28 24.50 14.41
CA ALA A 416 -5.55 23.34 13.58
C ALA A 416 -4.33 22.91 12.78
N GLN A 417 -3.59 23.84 12.17
CA GLN A 417 -2.37 23.49 11.41
C GLN A 417 -1.29 22.91 12.31
N ILE A 418 -1.11 23.44 13.52
CA ILE A 418 -0.15 22.91 14.50
C ILE A 418 -0.55 21.50 14.92
N MET A 419 -1.79 21.28 15.34
CA MET A 419 -2.27 19.98 15.79
C MET A 419 -2.19 18.93 14.68
N GLU A 420 -2.61 19.25 13.46
CA GLU A 420 -2.51 18.35 12.31
C GLU A 420 -1.04 18.08 11.91
N GLY A 421 -0.16 19.07 12.06
CA GLY A 421 1.28 18.90 11.87
C GLY A 421 1.91 17.93 12.88
N LEU A 422 1.55 18.07 14.16
CA LEU A 422 1.99 17.17 15.25
C LEU A 422 1.47 15.74 15.05
N ALA A 423 0.20 15.60 14.67
CA ALA A 423 -0.40 14.30 14.38
C ALA A 423 0.26 13.62 13.16
N HIS A 424 0.57 14.39 12.11
CA HIS A 424 1.33 13.91 10.96
C HIS A 424 2.74 13.47 11.37
N PHE A 425 3.45 14.27 12.16
CA PHE A 425 4.78 13.93 12.66
C PHE A 425 4.80 12.61 13.44
N ALA A 426 3.77 12.38 14.27
CA ALA A 426 3.63 11.16 15.03
C ALA A 426 3.15 9.95 14.23
N SER A 427 2.68 10.14 12.99
CA SER A 427 2.07 9.10 12.16
C SER A 427 3.01 7.94 11.87
N ARG A 428 2.43 6.78 11.46
CA ARG A 428 3.14 5.52 11.21
C ARG A 428 4.26 5.66 10.17
N ASP A 429 4.01 6.41 9.10
CA ASP A 429 4.96 6.58 8.00
C ASP A 429 6.04 7.64 8.30
N ALA A 430 5.79 8.50 9.29
CA ALA A 430 6.74 9.47 9.82
C ALA A 430 7.48 8.89 11.05
N MET A 431 7.46 9.56 12.17
CA MET A 431 8.21 9.14 13.38
C MET A 431 7.58 7.96 14.13
N ASN A 432 6.41 7.47 13.72
CA ASN A 432 5.73 6.26 14.25
C ASN A 432 5.61 6.25 15.78
N ILE A 433 5.13 7.35 16.37
CA ILE A 433 4.94 7.47 17.82
C ILE A 433 3.60 6.87 18.19
N SER A 434 3.60 5.57 18.52
CA SER A 434 2.38 4.83 18.87
C SER A 434 1.70 5.41 20.10
N GLY A 435 0.42 5.74 19.97
CA GLY A 435 -0.38 6.34 21.04
C GLY A 435 -0.48 7.87 20.97
N LEU A 436 0.29 8.55 20.10
CA LEU A 436 0.20 9.99 19.87
C LEU A 436 -0.67 10.27 18.62
N GLY A 437 -1.95 9.93 18.70
CA GLY A 437 -2.93 10.24 17.65
C GLY A 437 -3.57 11.63 17.82
N PRO A 438 -4.42 12.06 16.83
CA PRO A 438 -5.02 13.40 16.83
C PRO A 438 -5.70 13.79 18.16
N ALA A 439 -6.49 12.89 18.76
CA ALA A 439 -7.17 13.16 20.03
C ALA A 439 -6.20 13.35 21.23
N VAL A 440 -5.02 12.75 21.22
CA VAL A 440 -4.01 12.96 22.27
C VAL A 440 -3.24 14.24 22.00
N VAL A 441 -2.94 14.54 20.74
CA VAL A 441 -2.31 15.81 20.31
C VAL A 441 -3.21 16.98 20.73
N GLU A 442 -4.52 16.92 20.48
CA GLU A 442 -5.48 17.94 20.91
C GLU A 442 -5.43 18.17 22.43
N LYS A 443 -5.46 17.11 23.24
CA LYS A 443 -5.36 17.22 24.71
C LYS A 443 -4.04 17.85 25.18
N LEU A 444 -2.92 17.51 24.53
CA LEU A 444 -1.60 18.09 24.83
C LEU A 444 -1.54 19.56 24.45
N PHE A 445 -2.13 19.91 23.30
CA PHE A 445 -2.21 21.28 22.82
C PHE A 445 -3.08 22.15 23.72
N ASP A 446 -4.26 21.68 24.12
CA ASP A 446 -5.20 22.39 24.99
C ASP A 446 -4.64 22.68 26.39
N LYS A 447 -3.75 21.78 26.87
CA LYS A 447 -3.04 21.95 28.16
C LYS A 447 -1.74 22.73 28.03
N ASP A 448 -1.42 23.28 26.86
CA ASP A 448 -0.19 24.02 26.57
C ASP A 448 1.11 23.23 26.80
N LEU A 449 1.02 21.89 26.73
CA LEU A 449 2.16 20.99 26.94
C LEU A 449 3.00 20.83 25.68
N VAL A 450 2.39 20.93 24.47
CA VAL A 450 3.08 20.77 23.18
C VAL A 450 2.55 21.82 22.18
N ARG A 451 3.47 22.59 21.58
CA ARG A 451 3.17 23.59 20.54
C ARG A 451 3.94 23.35 19.24
N ASP A 452 4.98 22.55 19.27
CA ASP A 452 5.85 22.18 18.15
C ASP A 452 6.34 20.74 18.27
N VAL A 453 7.02 20.25 17.24
CA VAL A 453 7.52 18.86 17.23
C VAL A 453 8.65 18.63 18.24
N ALA A 454 9.45 19.63 18.59
CA ALA A 454 10.47 19.51 19.63
C ALA A 454 9.84 19.38 21.01
N GLY A 455 8.67 20.02 21.24
CA GLY A 455 7.87 19.87 22.46
C GLY A 455 7.46 18.44 22.75
N ILE A 456 7.25 17.61 21.73
CA ILE A 456 6.96 16.18 21.91
C ILE A 456 8.08 15.47 22.69
N TYR A 457 9.33 15.81 22.39
CA TYR A 457 10.50 15.18 23.01
C TYR A 457 10.86 15.75 24.39
N ARG A 458 10.23 16.86 24.78
CA ARG A 458 10.34 17.48 26.12
C ARG A 458 9.34 16.91 27.13
N LEU A 459 8.30 16.18 26.65
CA LEU A 459 7.31 15.56 27.51
C LEU A 459 7.93 14.53 28.47
N ASN A 460 7.50 14.58 29.73
CA ASN A 460 7.80 13.60 30.75
C ASN A 460 6.53 12.80 31.14
N ILE A 461 6.68 11.81 32.02
CA ILE A 461 5.56 10.93 32.44
C ILE A 461 4.52 11.72 33.24
N GLU A 462 4.96 12.69 34.07
CA GLU A 462 4.07 13.54 34.88
C GLU A 462 3.17 14.41 33.98
N ASP A 463 3.68 14.93 32.86
CA ASP A 463 2.89 15.67 31.88
C ASP A 463 1.80 14.80 31.26
N LEU A 464 2.14 13.55 30.89
CA LEU A 464 1.20 12.60 30.31
C LEU A 464 0.12 12.14 31.28
N LEU A 465 0.45 12.04 32.56
CA LEU A 465 -0.51 11.69 33.62
C LEU A 465 -1.58 12.78 33.86
N GLN A 466 -1.33 14.02 33.43
CA GLN A 466 -2.32 15.11 33.48
C GLN A 466 -3.43 14.97 32.44
N LEU A 467 -3.23 14.10 31.41
CA LEU A 467 -4.21 13.93 30.36
C LEU A 467 -5.38 13.10 30.84
N GLU A 468 -6.57 13.51 30.43
CA GLU A 468 -7.80 12.77 30.73
C GLU A 468 -7.76 11.35 30.14
N ASN A 469 -8.12 10.34 30.96
CA ASN A 469 -8.07 8.92 30.65
C ASN A 469 -6.65 8.31 30.53
N PHE A 470 -5.59 9.04 30.90
CA PHE A 470 -4.24 8.48 31.02
C PHE A 470 -4.00 7.96 32.43
N LYS A 471 -3.42 6.76 32.52
CA LYS A 471 -2.92 6.14 33.74
C LYS A 471 -1.46 5.73 33.51
N GLU A 472 -0.77 5.28 34.56
CA GLU A 472 0.66 4.90 34.50
C GLU A 472 0.99 4.02 33.29
N LYS A 473 0.17 3.01 32.97
CA LYS A 473 0.43 2.10 31.84
C LYS A 473 0.38 2.82 30.49
N SER A 474 -0.61 3.69 30.25
CA SER A 474 -0.74 4.44 29.01
C SER A 474 0.30 5.56 28.89
N ALA A 475 0.60 6.27 29.98
CA ALA A 475 1.64 7.29 30.01
C ALA A 475 3.03 6.70 29.72
N ASN A 476 3.40 5.61 30.41
CA ASN A 476 4.67 4.91 30.15
C ASN A 476 4.76 4.38 28.72
N LYS A 477 3.67 3.81 28.17
CA LYS A 477 3.64 3.31 26.78
C LYS A 477 3.91 4.43 25.79
N LEU A 478 3.24 5.59 25.94
CA LEU A 478 3.44 6.74 25.06
C LEU A 478 4.84 7.33 25.23
N TYR A 479 5.31 7.52 26.45
CA TYR A 479 6.66 8.00 26.75
C TYR A 479 7.73 7.13 26.09
N ASN A 480 7.63 5.81 26.24
CA ASN A 480 8.57 4.87 25.63
C ASN A 480 8.51 4.92 24.09
N ALA A 481 7.33 5.12 23.49
CA ALA A 481 7.19 5.28 22.04
C ALA A 481 7.86 6.59 21.55
N ILE A 482 7.75 7.69 22.31
CA ILE A 482 8.45 8.94 22.03
C ILE A 482 9.98 8.72 22.10
N GLN A 483 10.48 8.08 23.17
CA GLN A 483 11.93 7.83 23.29
C GLN A 483 12.45 6.90 22.18
N ALA A 484 11.71 5.84 21.84
CA ALA A 484 12.08 4.92 20.77
C ALA A 484 12.14 5.62 19.40
N SER A 485 11.28 6.60 19.15
CA SER A 485 11.24 7.31 17.87
C SER A 485 12.50 8.13 17.59
N LYS A 486 13.27 8.52 18.60
CA LYS A 486 14.53 9.25 18.47
C LYS A 486 15.56 8.53 17.60
N SER A 487 15.53 7.20 17.58
CA SER A 487 16.44 6.35 16.80
C SER A 487 15.99 6.09 15.37
N ASN A 488 14.85 6.63 14.94
CA ASN A 488 14.38 6.46 13.57
C ASN A 488 15.35 7.09 12.56
N SER A 489 15.39 6.55 11.36
CA SER A 489 16.18 7.06 10.26
C SER A 489 15.66 8.42 9.75
N ALA A 490 16.58 9.30 9.33
CA ALA A 490 16.28 10.71 9.03
C ALA A 490 15.25 10.95 7.92
N GLU A 491 15.03 10.01 6.99
CA GLU A 491 13.97 10.15 5.97
C GLU A 491 12.57 10.17 6.59
N LYS A 492 12.40 9.49 7.73
CA LYS A 492 11.14 9.52 8.48
C LYS A 492 10.93 10.85 9.18
N LEU A 493 11.99 11.42 9.74
CA LEU A 493 11.97 12.74 10.29
C LEU A 493 11.68 13.79 9.22
N LEU A 494 12.38 13.75 8.08
CA LEU A 494 12.17 14.69 6.97
C LEU A 494 10.73 14.66 6.46
N PHE A 495 10.15 13.46 6.30
CA PHE A 495 8.74 13.32 5.97
C PHE A 495 7.83 13.86 7.07
N GLY A 496 8.16 13.59 8.34
CA GLY A 496 7.42 14.05 9.51
C GLY A 496 7.35 15.56 9.66
N LEU A 497 8.40 16.29 9.24
CA LEU A 497 8.43 17.76 9.22
C LEU A 497 7.36 18.36 8.29
N GLY A 498 6.75 17.55 7.42
CA GLY A 498 5.59 17.96 6.62
C GLY A 498 5.86 19.01 5.55
N ILE A 499 7.08 19.09 5.05
CA ILE A 499 7.51 20.05 4.03
C ILE A 499 6.64 19.86 2.77
N ARG A 500 6.14 20.99 2.23
CA ARG A 500 5.26 20.96 1.06
C ARG A 500 5.95 20.28 -0.13
N HIS A 501 5.21 19.43 -0.85
CA HIS A 501 5.69 18.61 -1.98
C HIS A 501 6.69 17.51 -1.64
N VAL A 502 7.14 17.39 -0.37
CA VAL A 502 8.09 16.38 0.08
C VAL A 502 7.33 15.23 0.76
N GLY A 503 7.03 14.19 0.00
CA GLY A 503 6.40 12.96 0.50
C GLY A 503 7.44 11.93 0.99
N SER A 504 7.02 10.83 1.58
CA SER A 504 7.89 9.78 2.13
C SER A 504 8.93 9.27 1.13
N LYS A 505 8.52 9.06 -0.14
CA LYS A 505 9.44 8.63 -1.20
C LYS A 505 10.48 9.69 -1.55
N ALA A 506 10.08 10.97 -1.67
CA ALA A 506 11.02 12.06 -1.92
C ALA A 506 12.00 12.20 -0.76
N SER A 507 11.53 12.11 0.49
CA SER A 507 12.38 12.14 1.69
C SER A 507 13.43 11.04 1.67
N ARG A 508 13.04 9.82 1.27
CA ARG A 508 13.97 8.70 1.15
C ARG A 508 15.02 8.95 0.07
N ILE A 509 14.64 9.32 -1.15
CA ILE A 509 15.55 9.59 -2.27
C ILE A 509 16.55 10.70 -1.89
N LEU A 510 16.07 11.76 -1.22
CA LEU A 510 16.90 12.85 -0.75
C LEU A 510 17.96 12.36 0.25
N LEU A 511 17.54 11.60 1.26
CA LEU A 511 18.44 11.17 2.32
C LEU A 511 19.35 10.01 1.89
N GLU A 512 18.99 9.22 0.89
CA GLU A 512 19.89 8.28 0.21
C GLU A 512 21.08 9.02 -0.43
N LYS A 513 20.86 10.24 -0.99
CA LYS A 513 21.90 11.04 -1.63
C LYS A 513 22.68 11.91 -0.63
N PHE A 514 21.98 12.64 0.24
CA PHE A 514 22.62 13.63 1.13
C PHE A 514 23.04 13.08 2.50
N HIS A 515 22.61 11.86 2.85
CA HIS A 515 22.96 11.08 4.03
C HIS A 515 22.49 11.63 5.37
N ASP A 516 22.25 12.92 5.52
CA ASP A 516 21.69 13.55 6.72
C ASP A 516 20.93 14.85 6.38
N ILE A 517 20.12 15.30 7.34
CA ILE A 517 19.32 16.53 7.18
C ILE A 517 20.21 17.78 7.12
N PRO A 518 21.27 17.94 7.92
CA PRO A 518 22.17 19.11 7.80
C PRO A 518 22.80 19.27 6.42
N SER A 519 23.28 18.18 5.81
CA SER A 519 23.83 18.19 4.44
C SER A 519 22.76 18.57 3.41
N LEU A 520 21.55 18.00 3.52
CA LEU A 520 20.44 18.37 2.65
C LEU A 520 20.05 19.85 2.80
N ALA A 521 20.08 20.39 4.01
CA ALA A 521 19.73 21.80 4.27
C ALA A 521 20.72 22.79 3.62
N GLN A 522 21.94 22.35 3.33
CA GLN A 522 22.99 23.17 2.68
C GLN A 522 23.05 22.94 1.15
N ALA A 523 22.27 21.97 0.61
CA ALA A 523 22.31 21.65 -0.80
C ALA A 523 21.68 22.75 -1.66
N GLU A 524 22.28 22.99 -2.83
CA GLU A 524 21.78 23.96 -3.80
C GLU A 524 20.51 23.44 -4.50
N GLN A 525 19.62 24.37 -4.92
CA GLN A 525 18.36 24.00 -5.57
C GLN A 525 18.57 23.18 -6.85
N GLU A 526 19.58 23.53 -7.63
CA GLU A 526 19.96 22.87 -8.88
C GLU A 526 20.43 21.42 -8.62
N GLU A 527 21.15 21.21 -7.55
CA GLU A 527 21.61 19.88 -7.15
C GLU A 527 20.44 18.98 -6.78
N ILE A 528 19.50 19.47 -5.98
CA ILE A 528 18.27 18.73 -5.62
C ILE A 528 17.42 18.47 -6.86
N ALA A 529 17.24 19.48 -7.73
CA ALA A 529 16.42 19.34 -8.94
C ALA A 529 17.02 18.41 -9.99
N SER A 530 18.32 18.15 -9.93
CA SER A 530 19.02 17.21 -10.83
C SER A 530 18.78 15.74 -10.50
N ILE A 531 18.25 15.45 -9.30
CA ILE A 531 17.96 14.08 -8.87
C ILE A 531 16.77 13.54 -9.67
N ASP A 532 16.90 12.32 -10.19
CA ASP A 532 15.80 11.67 -10.92
C ASP A 532 14.53 11.57 -10.07
N SER A 533 13.39 11.84 -10.67
CA SER A 533 12.07 11.88 -10.01
C SER A 533 11.84 13.07 -9.04
N LEU A 534 12.82 13.97 -8.86
CA LEU A 534 12.66 15.20 -8.10
C LEU A 534 12.76 16.40 -9.06
N GLY A 535 11.97 17.43 -8.83
CA GLY A 535 11.93 18.59 -9.70
C GLY A 535 12.17 19.90 -8.93
N MET A 536 12.28 21.01 -9.67
CA MET A 536 12.50 22.35 -9.12
C MET A 536 11.46 22.77 -8.06
N VAL A 537 10.22 22.26 -8.14
CA VAL A 537 9.17 22.53 -7.15
C VAL A 537 9.55 21.98 -5.76
N ILE A 538 10.07 20.76 -5.71
CA ILE A 538 10.55 20.15 -4.46
C ILE A 538 11.79 20.89 -3.95
N ALA A 539 12.75 21.18 -4.83
CA ALA A 539 13.97 21.91 -4.49
C ALA A 539 13.68 23.27 -3.88
N LYS A 540 12.78 24.05 -4.49
CA LYS A 540 12.33 25.35 -3.94
C LYS A 540 11.64 25.22 -2.59
N SER A 541 10.79 24.19 -2.40
CA SER A 541 10.11 23.95 -1.13
C SER A 541 11.08 23.64 0.00
N LEU A 542 12.08 22.79 -0.25
CA LEU A 542 13.12 22.45 0.71
C LEU A 542 13.98 23.66 1.07
N HIS A 543 14.48 24.37 0.05
CA HIS A 543 15.30 25.56 0.27
C HIS A 543 14.54 26.63 1.06
N SER A 544 13.28 26.92 0.70
CA SER A 544 12.46 27.89 1.45
C SER A 544 12.18 27.44 2.89
N TYR A 545 12.04 26.16 3.14
CA TYR A 545 11.81 25.62 4.48
C TYR A 545 13.06 25.74 5.35
N PHE A 546 14.22 25.29 4.85
CA PHE A 546 15.48 25.32 5.61
C PHE A 546 16.07 26.73 5.77
N ALA A 547 15.71 27.69 4.91
CA ALA A 547 16.12 29.07 5.06
C ALA A 547 15.44 29.84 6.22
N GLN A 548 14.35 29.27 6.79
CA GLN A 548 13.64 29.91 7.90
C GLN A 548 14.41 29.76 9.22
N GLU A 549 14.58 30.85 9.96
CA GLU A 549 15.25 30.86 11.28
C GLU A 549 14.58 29.88 12.26
N GLY A 550 13.24 29.83 12.26
CA GLY A 550 12.48 28.88 13.09
C GLY A 550 12.81 27.41 12.80
N THR A 551 13.07 27.05 11.53
CA THR A 551 13.47 25.71 11.14
C THR A 551 14.87 25.36 11.65
N GLN A 552 15.81 26.32 11.60
CA GLN A 552 17.17 26.11 12.11
C GLN A 552 17.16 25.88 13.63
N ILE A 553 16.34 26.65 14.35
CA ILE A 553 16.15 26.48 15.81
C ILE A 553 15.54 25.11 16.09
N LEU A 554 14.47 24.72 15.35
CA LEU A 554 13.81 23.42 15.50
C LEU A 554 14.78 22.25 15.29
N LEU A 555 15.58 22.27 14.23
CA LEU A 555 16.56 21.21 13.96
C LEU A 555 17.59 21.08 15.08
N LYS A 556 18.06 22.20 15.62
CA LYS A 556 18.98 22.22 16.77
C LYS A 556 18.32 21.63 18.03
N GLU A 557 17.08 22.02 18.32
CA GLU A 557 16.33 21.47 19.47
C GLU A 557 16.09 19.96 19.35
N LEU A 558 15.82 19.46 18.14
CA LEU A 558 15.66 18.03 17.87
C LEU A 558 16.98 17.27 18.08
N GLU A 559 18.10 17.84 17.62
CA GLU A 559 19.43 17.26 17.83
C GLU A 559 19.79 17.23 19.33
N GLU A 560 19.57 18.33 20.06
CA GLU A 560 19.77 18.42 21.50
C GLU A 560 18.87 17.44 22.29
N ALA A 561 17.67 17.16 21.79
CA ALA A 561 16.78 16.15 22.32
C ALA A 561 17.23 14.71 22.02
N GLY A 562 18.27 14.52 21.21
CA GLY A 562 18.82 13.22 20.82
C GLY A 562 18.07 12.54 19.68
N VAL A 563 17.36 13.29 18.84
CA VAL A 563 16.71 12.76 17.63
C VAL A 563 17.77 12.55 16.54
N ASN A 564 17.74 11.39 15.90
CA ASN A 564 18.68 11.07 14.83
C ASN A 564 18.40 11.87 13.56
N LEU A 565 19.40 12.60 13.07
CA LEU A 565 19.36 13.39 11.84
C LEU A 565 20.04 12.69 10.66
N ALA A 566 20.60 11.48 10.86
CA ALA A 566 21.33 10.72 9.84
C ALA A 566 20.45 9.62 9.21
N TYR A 567 20.67 9.37 7.93
CA TYR A 567 20.07 8.25 7.21
C TYR A 567 20.71 6.94 7.65
N LEU A 568 19.89 5.96 8.02
CA LEU A 568 20.32 4.65 8.53
C LEU A 568 20.18 3.51 7.50
N GLY A 569 19.78 3.81 6.26
CA GLY A 569 19.71 2.84 5.17
C GLY A 569 21.08 2.50 4.58
N GLU A 570 21.10 1.61 3.58
CA GLU A 570 22.32 1.26 2.85
C GLU A 570 22.90 2.52 2.18
N LYS A 571 24.16 2.84 2.49
CA LYS A 571 24.88 3.97 1.88
C LYS A 571 25.55 3.49 0.61
N VAL A 572 25.30 4.18 -0.50
CA VAL A 572 26.12 4.02 -1.70
C VAL A 572 27.49 4.66 -1.42
N ALA A 573 28.56 3.87 -1.56
CA ALA A 573 29.91 4.37 -1.33
C ALA A 573 30.22 5.51 -2.34
N ALA A 574 30.77 6.61 -1.85
CA ALA A 574 31.17 7.75 -2.72
C ALA A 574 32.17 7.37 -3.80
N ASP A 575 32.93 6.28 -3.58
CA ASP A 575 33.96 5.75 -4.48
C ASP A 575 33.43 4.61 -5.37
N ALA A 576 32.11 4.45 -5.50
CA ALA A 576 31.52 3.38 -6.29
C ALA A 576 31.90 3.54 -7.78
N VAL A 577 32.25 2.43 -8.42
CA VAL A 577 32.84 2.35 -9.78
C VAL A 577 31.98 3.04 -10.85
N LEU A 578 30.67 3.10 -10.64
CA LEU A 578 29.71 3.70 -11.57
C LEU A 578 29.07 5.00 -10.99
N SER A 579 29.68 5.59 -9.98
CA SER A 579 29.14 6.81 -9.35
C SER A 579 28.90 7.92 -10.37
N GLY A 580 27.64 8.42 -10.42
CA GLY A 580 27.20 9.49 -11.32
C GLY A 580 26.95 9.07 -12.77
N LYS A 581 27.20 7.82 -13.17
CA LYS A 581 26.91 7.31 -14.54
C LYS A 581 25.45 6.91 -14.68
N THR A 582 24.84 7.29 -15.78
CA THR A 582 23.49 6.84 -16.17
C THR A 582 23.60 5.57 -17.01
N VAL A 583 23.06 4.46 -16.48
CA VAL A 583 23.13 3.12 -17.09
C VAL A 583 21.74 2.65 -17.51
N VAL A 584 21.64 2.03 -18.68
CA VAL A 584 20.40 1.42 -19.17
C VAL A 584 20.59 -0.08 -19.35
N LEU A 585 19.66 -0.87 -18.82
CA LEU A 585 19.60 -2.32 -19.04
C LEU A 585 18.68 -2.63 -20.23
N THR A 586 19.11 -3.48 -21.17
CA THR A 586 18.30 -3.93 -22.30
C THR A 586 18.55 -5.40 -22.62
N GLY A 587 17.59 -6.08 -23.21
CA GLY A 587 17.64 -7.50 -23.50
C GLY A 587 17.43 -8.41 -22.29
N LYS A 588 17.47 -9.73 -22.51
CA LYS A 588 17.34 -10.77 -21.48
C LYS A 588 18.72 -11.08 -20.92
N LEU A 589 18.88 -10.90 -19.62
CA LEU A 589 20.07 -11.31 -18.88
C LEU A 589 19.99 -12.83 -18.61
N GLU A 590 21.13 -13.53 -18.64
CA GLU A 590 21.19 -14.99 -18.52
C GLU A 590 21.41 -15.46 -17.09
N THR A 591 22.17 -14.73 -16.30
CA THR A 591 22.62 -15.11 -14.95
C THR A 591 21.97 -14.26 -13.86
N LEU A 592 21.77 -12.96 -14.13
CA LEU A 592 21.13 -12.02 -13.23
C LEU A 592 19.68 -11.73 -13.67
N THR A 593 18.76 -11.68 -12.74
CA THR A 593 17.49 -11.04 -13.05
C THR A 593 17.69 -9.54 -13.26
N ARG A 594 16.81 -8.91 -14.04
CA ARG A 594 16.86 -7.47 -14.30
C ARG A 594 16.83 -6.66 -13.00
N THR A 595 16.12 -7.17 -11.98
CA THR A 595 16.06 -6.56 -10.63
C THR A 595 17.40 -6.66 -9.94
N GLN A 596 18.06 -7.83 -9.94
CA GLN A 596 19.38 -8.02 -9.35
C GLN A 596 20.45 -7.19 -10.06
N ALA A 597 20.41 -7.14 -11.38
CA ALA A 597 21.31 -6.29 -12.16
C ALA A 597 21.10 -4.80 -11.84
N LYS A 598 19.85 -4.37 -11.72
CA LYS A 598 19.52 -3.00 -11.32
C LYS A 598 20.00 -2.69 -9.90
N GLU A 599 19.77 -3.57 -8.94
CA GLU A 599 20.26 -3.42 -7.56
C GLU A 599 21.79 -3.37 -7.50
N LYS A 600 22.46 -4.25 -8.24
CA LYS A 600 23.94 -4.25 -8.34
C LYS A 600 24.45 -2.92 -8.90
N LEU A 601 23.85 -2.41 -9.98
CA LEU A 601 24.19 -1.12 -10.57
C LEU A 601 23.97 0.04 -9.60
N LEU A 602 22.85 0.03 -8.86
CA LEU A 602 22.56 1.04 -7.82
C LEU A 602 23.59 0.99 -6.69
N ARG A 603 23.98 -0.20 -6.22
CA ARG A 603 25.05 -0.37 -5.22
C ARG A 603 26.41 0.14 -5.73
N LEU A 604 26.66 0.02 -7.03
CA LEU A 604 27.85 0.54 -7.71
C LEU A 604 27.76 2.06 -8.01
N GLY A 605 26.70 2.73 -7.56
CA GLY A 605 26.51 4.18 -7.68
C GLY A 605 25.93 4.65 -9.02
N ALA A 606 25.47 3.73 -9.88
CA ALA A 606 24.88 4.09 -11.16
C ALA A 606 23.45 4.62 -11.03
N ASN A 607 23.09 5.52 -11.93
CA ASN A 607 21.71 5.97 -12.14
C ASN A 607 21.07 5.08 -13.20
N VAL A 608 20.15 4.18 -12.82
CA VAL A 608 19.56 3.20 -13.76
C VAL A 608 18.34 3.79 -14.43
N ALA A 609 18.46 4.12 -15.74
CA ALA A 609 17.38 4.71 -16.54
C ALA A 609 16.62 3.64 -17.34
N GLY A 610 15.33 3.91 -17.58
CA GLY A 610 14.44 3.01 -18.33
C GLY A 610 14.55 3.14 -19.86
N SER A 611 15.17 4.21 -20.38
CA SER A 611 15.28 4.49 -21.83
C SER A 611 16.63 5.10 -22.19
N VAL A 612 17.11 4.79 -23.40
CA VAL A 612 18.36 5.31 -23.93
C VAL A 612 18.17 6.74 -24.45
N SER A 613 19.04 7.65 -24.02
CA SER A 613 19.05 9.06 -24.45
C SER A 613 20.49 9.57 -24.55
N LYS A 614 20.70 10.80 -25.01
CA LYS A 614 22.02 11.45 -25.04
C LYS A 614 22.68 11.61 -23.64
N LYS A 615 21.90 11.39 -22.57
CA LYS A 615 22.39 11.44 -21.18
C LYS A 615 22.76 10.05 -20.64
N THR A 616 22.65 9.00 -21.46
CA THR A 616 23.03 7.64 -21.08
C THR A 616 24.51 7.46 -21.28
N ASP A 617 25.25 7.05 -20.24
CA ASP A 617 26.70 6.85 -20.29
C ASP A 617 27.07 5.42 -20.66
N LEU A 618 26.21 4.45 -20.30
CA LEU A 618 26.47 3.03 -20.49
C LEU A 618 25.18 2.25 -20.73
N VAL A 619 25.24 1.27 -21.62
CA VAL A 619 24.15 0.30 -21.82
C VAL A 619 24.67 -1.10 -21.51
N ILE A 620 23.97 -1.82 -20.62
CA ILE A 620 24.22 -3.25 -20.38
C ILE A 620 23.23 -4.03 -21.25
N ALA A 621 23.75 -4.78 -22.20
CA ALA A 621 22.94 -5.52 -23.17
C ALA A 621 23.01 -7.03 -22.90
N GLY A 622 21.87 -7.65 -22.62
CA GLY A 622 21.68 -9.10 -22.61
C GLY A 622 21.27 -9.64 -23.98
N ALA A 623 20.89 -10.91 -24.04
CA ALA A 623 20.38 -11.56 -25.25
C ALA A 623 19.10 -10.87 -25.75
N ASP A 624 18.89 -10.89 -27.07
CA ASP A 624 17.71 -10.31 -27.74
C ASP A 624 17.44 -8.82 -27.40
N ALA A 625 18.51 -8.05 -27.21
CA ALA A 625 18.42 -6.63 -26.93
C ALA A 625 17.85 -5.87 -28.14
N GLY A 626 16.62 -5.39 -28.02
CA GLY A 626 15.83 -4.78 -29.11
C GLY A 626 16.18 -3.31 -29.41
N SER A 627 15.16 -2.46 -29.56
CA SER A 627 15.27 -1.07 -30.01
C SER A 627 16.21 -0.18 -29.17
N LYS A 628 16.40 -0.48 -27.90
CA LYS A 628 17.30 0.28 -27.00
C LYS A 628 18.77 0.08 -27.36
N LEU A 629 19.16 -1.14 -27.77
CA LEU A 629 20.53 -1.42 -28.23
C LEU A 629 20.83 -0.68 -29.53
N ALA A 630 19.90 -0.73 -30.51
CA ALA A 630 20.05 -0.01 -31.77
C ALA A 630 20.20 1.50 -31.54
N LYS A 631 19.42 2.05 -30.62
CA LYS A 631 19.50 3.48 -30.26
C LYS A 631 20.80 3.84 -29.55
N ALA A 632 21.33 2.93 -28.72
CA ALA A 632 22.63 3.15 -28.07
C ALA A 632 23.77 3.18 -29.09
N GLN A 633 23.73 2.27 -30.08
CA GLN A 633 24.68 2.24 -31.20
C GLN A 633 24.60 3.51 -32.04
N GLU A 634 23.38 3.98 -32.37
CA GLU A 634 23.17 5.24 -33.11
C GLU A 634 23.75 6.46 -32.37
N LEU A 635 23.62 6.49 -31.05
CA LEU A 635 24.09 7.60 -30.21
C LEU A 635 25.56 7.46 -29.79
N GLY A 636 26.25 6.36 -30.16
CA GLY A 636 27.65 6.12 -29.83
C GLY A 636 27.90 5.89 -28.34
N ILE A 637 26.91 5.37 -27.62
CA ILE A 637 26.99 5.10 -26.17
C ILE A 637 27.76 3.82 -25.94
N GLU A 638 28.57 3.77 -24.88
CA GLU A 638 29.30 2.58 -24.47
C GLU A 638 28.34 1.42 -24.16
N ILE A 639 28.61 0.23 -24.70
CA ILE A 639 27.79 -0.96 -24.52
C ILE A 639 28.68 -2.04 -23.89
N GLN A 640 28.20 -2.64 -22.82
CA GLN A 640 28.80 -3.77 -22.14
C GLN A 640 27.78 -4.91 -22.04
N ASP A 641 28.26 -6.12 -21.76
CA ASP A 641 27.45 -7.30 -21.56
C ASP A 641 27.21 -7.59 -20.04
N GLU A 642 26.43 -8.61 -19.76
CA GLU A 642 26.14 -9.06 -18.40
C GLU A 642 27.41 -9.55 -17.68
N THR A 643 28.34 -10.21 -18.39
CA THR A 643 29.57 -10.73 -17.82
C THR A 643 30.43 -9.61 -17.25
N TRP A 644 30.46 -8.47 -17.95
CA TRP A 644 31.14 -7.28 -17.44
C TRP A 644 30.51 -6.77 -16.13
N LEU A 645 29.18 -6.75 -16.06
CA LEU A 645 28.47 -6.35 -14.83
C LEU A 645 28.75 -7.31 -13.67
N GLU A 646 28.89 -8.61 -13.95
CA GLU A 646 29.19 -9.62 -12.92
C GLU A 646 30.59 -9.45 -12.31
N GLN A 647 31.56 -9.01 -13.08
CA GLN A 647 32.93 -8.81 -12.65
C GLN A 647 33.15 -7.56 -11.78
N LEU A 648 32.22 -6.64 -11.77
CA LEU A 648 32.19 -5.49 -10.87
C LEU A 648 31.65 -5.86 -9.49
#